data_91db4ef2cd866a4591ea4678a8d38480
#
_entry.id   91db4ef2cd866a4591ea4678a8d38480
#
_cell.length_a   1.000
_cell.length_b   1.000
_cell.length_c   1.000
_cell.angle_alpha   90.00
_cell.angle_beta   90.00
_cell.angle_gamma   90.00
#
_symmetry.space_group_name_H-M   'P 1'
#
loop_
_entity.id
_entity.type
_entity.pdbx_description
1 polymer ?
#
loop_
_entity_poly.entity_id
_entity_poly.type
_entity_poly.pdbx_seq_one_letter_code
_entity_poly.pdbx_strand_id
1 'polypeptide(L)'
;TVTTPRTLIDPYRAGSVNEIGLQTIENRLTALPGRSMQDLVNSQPGWLYEGNAVLHPRGSEYQTQFVIDGIPLTDNRSPSFGPEVEADDVDSLKIYTAGIPAEFGRKMGGVVEVDTLKSADPGLHGQLTLFGGTYATAGINTQDQYTWKANTLGVSASGNMTGHYLNPVVPENYTNNGTTASFSLSYERELTPKDRVTLIVRHELARYQIPNELVQQNGAYLPNANNTIGCPPVPPDDEPSDCVFVPGGQLQTGDNFETIGSIAYQHIFSSDSIGVLRGMSRDNSTDFTSNPASWPLIATQHNDFKEIYFNGSFSVHHDRQEFKAGVESDSIFLHENTSYVIADCADSADPQCPINLGILDSGATAFAFQGQRPDLEQAAYVQDLIRLGDWTVSAGLRWDHYQLLLNQNAVSPRLAVSRYFPSIGLNIHASYDRIFQTPSFENILLASSPAAEAIDTSVPALQLPVQPSHGNYYELGATKAFFGKLRVDANMFRRQGNNFADDSQVLSTGISFPIAFRKAILYGAEAKLEVLRWGRFSGFASYSYIVGNVWNPVTGGLFLGHDAAAETTQLTGHFPDSQDQRQTIRARIRYQLAPHLWIAVGGDYNTGLPFQPDLTPQQYATEYGQAVINHLNFSRDRVSPYFTENFSAGADLYHHEKRSLRFQADAQNLSNELEVIDFGGLFSGNALGPSRQYTFRLVTTF
;
A
#
# COMPACT_ATOMS: atom_id res chain seq x y z
N THR A 1 -28.00 14.06 8.87
CA THR A 1 -27.36 12.74 8.56
C THR A 1 -28.48 11.75 8.38
N VAL A 2 -28.83 11.42 7.12
CA VAL A 2 -29.70 10.27 6.86
C VAL A 2 -28.81 9.04 7.06
N THR A 3 -28.81 8.49 8.25
CA THR A 3 -28.34 7.14 8.48
C THR A 3 -29.32 6.21 7.79
N THR A 4 -29.09 5.92 6.52
CA THR A 4 -29.73 4.80 5.86
C THR A 4 -29.43 3.56 6.69
N PRO A 5 -30.45 2.79 7.14
CA PRO A 5 -30.18 1.52 7.78
C PRO A 5 -29.37 0.70 6.78
N ARG A 6 -28.15 0.30 7.16
CA ARG A 6 -27.32 -0.59 6.35
C ARG A 6 -28.14 -1.83 6.06
N THR A 7 -28.62 -1.94 4.84
CA THR A 7 -29.18 -3.20 4.37
C THR A 7 -28.03 -4.20 4.38
N LEU A 8 -28.21 -5.33 5.04
CA LEU A 8 -27.20 -6.39 5.13
C LEU A 8 -26.73 -6.86 3.75
N ILE A 9 -27.57 -6.70 2.75
CA ILE A 9 -27.28 -7.03 1.35
C ILE A 9 -27.71 -5.85 0.48
N ASP A 10 -26.81 -5.40 -0.38
CA ASP A 10 -27.17 -4.58 -1.52
C ASP A 10 -27.62 -5.51 -2.66
N PRO A 11 -28.93 -5.49 -3.06
CA PRO A 11 -29.44 -6.35 -4.11
C PRO A 11 -28.91 -6.00 -5.50
N TYR A 12 -28.34 -4.82 -5.67
CA TYR A 12 -27.87 -4.31 -6.96
C TYR A 12 -26.35 -4.42 -7.14
N ARG A 13 -25.67 -5.00 -6.17
CA ARG A 13 -24.24 -5.16 -6.18
C ARG A 13 -23.81 -6.26 -7.15
N ALA A 14 -22.99 -5.92 -8.14
CA ALA A 14 -22.56 -6.83 -9.20
C ALA A 14 -21.09 -7.27 -9.10
N GLY A 15 -20.36 -6.95 -8.01
CA GLY A 15 -18.95 -7.31 -7.80
C GLY A 15 -18.58 -7.36 -6.34
N SER A 16 -17.32 -7.72 -6.04
CA SER A 16 -16.78 -7.71 -4.67
C SER A 16 -16.41 -6.30 -4.25
N VAL A 17 -17.20 -5.74 -3.35
CA VAL A 17 -16.97 -4.43 -2.74
C VAL A 17 -17.05 -4.57 -1.22
N ASN A 18 -16.02 -4.19 -0.49
CA ASN A 18 -16.02 -4.11 0.96
C ASN A 18 -16.25 -2.67 1.39
N GLU A 19 -17.19 -2.45 2.28
CA GLU A 19 -17.48 -1.13 2.84
C GLU A 19 -17.06 -1.08 4.30
N ILE A 20 -16.30 -0.05 4.66
CA ILE A 20 -15.89 0.25 6.03
C ILE A 20 -16.50 1.61 6.37
N GLY A 21 -17.44 1.64 7.31
CA GLY A 21 -18.04 2.88 7.75
C GLY A 21 -17.48 3.37 9.08
N LEU A 22 -17.87 4.58 9.44
CA LEU A 22 -17.38 5.34 10.59
C LEU A 22 -17.31 4.52 11.89
N GLN A 23 -18.31 3.71 12.22
CA GLN A 23 -18.30 2.89 13.44
C GLN A 23 -17.13 1.89 13.48
N THR A 24 -16.75 1.30 12.35
CA THR A 24 -15.60 0.39 12.26
C THR A 24 -14.30 1.17 12.39
N ILE A 25 -14.23 2.33 11.73
CA ILE A 25 -13.09 3.24 11.78
C ILE A 25 -12.84 3.71 13.22
N GLU A 26 -13.87 4.15 13.93
CA GLU A 26 -13.79 4.62 15.32
C GLU A 26 -13.33 3.54 16.31
N ASN A 27 -13.69 2.28 16.06
CA ASN A 27 -13.37 1.15 16.94
C ASN A 27 -12.16 0.32 16.47
N ARG A 28 -11.38 0.82 15.51
CA ARG A 28 -10.15 0.16 15.04
C ARG A 28 -9.09 0.06 16.13
N LEU A 29 -8.12 -0.81 15.95
CA LEU A 29 -6.86 -0.76 16.71
C LEU A 29 -6.15 0.56 16.43
N THR A 30 -5.40 1.04 17.40
CA THR A 30 -4.52 2.20 17.19
C THR A 30 -3.34 1.76 16.35
N ALA A 31 -3.23 2.31 15.15
CA ALA A 31 -2.15 2.03 14.21
C ALA A 31 -0.85 2.76 14.60
N LEU A 32 0.27 2.26 14.11
CA LEU A 32 1.50 3.04 14.07
C LEU A 32 1.33 4.26 13.14
N PRO A 33 2.07 5.36 13.37
CA PRO A 33 2.05 6.53 12.52
C PRO A 33 2.21 6.20 11.03
N GLY A 34 1.41 6.84 10.16
CA GLY A 34 1.42 6.64 8.72
C GLY A 34 0.73 5.37 8.21
N ARG A 35 0.14 4.53 9.09
CA ARG A 35 -0.45 3.22 8.69
C ARG A 35 -1.95 3.09 8.94
N SER A 36 -2.59 4.12 9.47
CA SER A 36 -3.97 4.02 9.97
C SER A 36 -5.00 3.62 8.89
N MET A 37 -4.82 4.11 7.67
CA MET A 37 -5.64 3.78 6.50
C MET A 37 -5.32 2.37 5.97
N GLN A 38 -4.04 2.06 5.83
CA GLN A 38 -3.55 0.79 5.30
C GLN A 38 -4.00 -0.37 6.18
N ASP A 39 -3.96 -0.23 7.51
CA ASP A 39 -4.42 -1.25 8.45
C ASP A 39 -5.93 -1.55 8.31
N LEU A 40 -6.74 -0.52 8.04
CA LEU A 40 -8.17 -0.70 7.77
C LEU A 40 -8.39 -1.51 6.48
N VAL A 41 -7.67 -1.20 5.42
CA VAL A 41 -7.77 -1.91 4.14
C VAL A 41 -7.25 -3.33 4.28
N ASN A 42 -6.11 -3.53 4.95
CA ASN A 42 -5.52 -4.85 5.18
C ASN A 42 -6.40 -5.78 6.04
N SER A 43 -7.33 -5.24 6.83
CA SER A 43 -8.31 -6.05 7.57
C SER A 43 -9.31 -6.79 6.66
N GLN A 44 -9.42 -6.39 5.39
CA GLN A 44 -10.34 -6.99 4.43
C GLN A 44 -9.73 -8.24 3.77
N PRO A 45 -10.56 -9.19 3.30
CA PRO A 45 -10.04 -10.36 2.61
C PRO A 45 -9.35 -9.97 1.29
N GLY A 46 -8.32 -10.74 0.91
CA GLY A 46 -7.56 -10.52 -0.32
C GLY A 46 -6.46 -9.47 -0.23
N TRP A 47 -6.24 -8.87 0.93
CA TRP A 47 -5.18 -7.89 1.16
C TRP A 47 -4.08 -8.47 2.05
N LEU A 48 -2.85 -8.11 1.77
CA LEU A 48 -1.70 -8.46 2.59
C LEU A 48 -0.69 -7.32 2.65
N TYR A 49 0.20 -7.36 3.64
CA TYR A 49 1.42 -6.57 3.71
C TYR A 49 2.61 -7.45 3.34
N GLU A 50 3.49 -6.94 2.52
CA GLU A 50 4.81 -7.51 2.32
C GLU A 50 5.81 -6.92 3.31
N GLY A 51 5.82 -5.61 3.46
CA GLY A 51 6.59 -4.87 4.43
C GLY A 51 6.18 -3.41 4.42
N ASN A 52 6.53 -2.65 5.45
CA ASN A 52 6.32 -1.20 5.54
C ASN A 52 4.89 -0.71 5.27
N ALA A 53 3.90 -1.57 5.53
CA ALA A 53 2.49 -1.35 5.27
C ALA A 53 2.12 -1.11 3.78
N VAL A 54 2.94 -1.56 2.85
CA VAL A 54 2.59 -1.58 1.43
C VAL A 54 1.47 -2.59 1.19
N LEU A 55 0.40 -2.15 0.53
CA LEU A 55 -0.81 -2.94 0.33
C LEU A 55 -0.77 -3.70 -0.98
N HIS A 56 -0.92 -5.02 -0.89
CA HIS A 56 -0.96 -5.91 -2.05
C HIS A 56 -2.34 -6.56 -2.20
N PRO A 57 -3.15 -6.10 -3.16
CA PRO A 57 -4.46 -6.68 -3.40
C PRO A 57 -4.36 -7.97 -4.21
N ARG A 58 -4.68 -9.10 -3.59
CA ARG A 58 -4.73 -10.42 -4.25
C ARG A 58 -3.41 -10.82 -4.91
N GLY A 59 -2.27 -10.55 -4.23
CA GLY A 59 -0.95 -10.85 -4.73
C GLY A 59 -0.49 -9.96 -5.89
N SER A 60 -0.80 -8.69 -5.87
CA SER A 60 -0.45 -7.73 -6.92
C SER A 60 0.28 -6.53 -6.37
N GLU A 61 1.45 -6.22 -6.91
CA GLU A 61 2.29 -5.07 -6.53
C GLU A 61 1.81 -3.77 -7.21
N TYR A 62 2.05 -2.60 -6.59
CA TYR A 62 1.73 -1.24 -7.11
C TYR A 62 0.32 -1.04 -7.65
N GLN A 63 -0.60 -1.89 -7.31
CA GLN A 63 -1.85 -2.02 -8.04
C GLN A 63 -3.06 -1.49 -7.28
N THR A 64 -2.84 -0.79 -6.18
CA THR A 64 -3.90 -0.14 -5.42
C THR A 64 -4.08 1.30 -5.87
N GLN A 65 -5.29 1.67 -6.26
CA GLN A 65 -5.65 3.05 -6.54
C GLN A 65 -6.42 3.63 -5.37
N PHE A 66 -5.88 4.66 -4.73
CA PHE A 66 -6.63 5.49 -3.80
C PHE A 66 -7.38 6.57 -4.56
N VAL A 67 -8.65 6.76 -4.23
CA VAL A 67 -9.50 7.82 -4.79
C VAL A 67 -10.08 8.61 -3.64
N ILE A 68 -9.52 9.79 -3.37
CA ILE A 68 -9.87 10.60 -2.20
C ILE A 68 -10.81 11.74 -2.64
N ASP A 69 -12.04 11.74 -2.13
CA ASP A 69 -13.09 12.70 -2.52
C ASP A 69 -13.32 12.76 -4.06
N GLY A 70 -13.12 11.61 -4.72
CA GLY A 70 -13.28 11.44 -6.17
C GLY A 70 -12.09 11.89 -7.01
N ILE A 71 -10.92 12.13 -6.40
CA ILE A 71 -9.65 12.40 -7.08
C ILE A 71 -8.75 11.19 -6.93
N PRO A 72 -8.34 10.55 -8.03
CA PRO A 72 -7.42 9.43 -7.98
C PRO A 72 -6.00 9.91 -7.70
N LEU A 73 -5.31 9.21 -6.80
CA LEU A 73 -3.87 9.30 -6.63
C LEU A 73 -3.24 8.14 -7.41
N THR A 74 -2.51 8.44 -8.45
CA THR A 74 -2.03 7.46 -9.42
C THR A 74 -0.54 7.22 -9.36
N ASP A 75 0.18 7.86 -8.46
CA ASP A 75 1.58 7.55 -8.26
C ASP A 75 1.76 6.09 -7.84
N ASN A 76 2.79 5.51 -8.37
CA ASN A 76 3.15 4.12 -8.16
C ASN A 76 4.46 4.05 -7.37
N ARG A 77 4.59 4.88 -6.33
CA ARG A 77 5.75 4.82 -5.44
C ARG A 77 5.64 3.65 -4.50
N SER A 78 6.73 2.99 -4.28
CA SER A 78 6.89 2.00 -3.23
C SER A 78 8.16 2.32 -2.44
N PRO A 79 8.12 2.18 -1.15
CA PRO A 79 6.91 2.09 -0.32
C PRO A 79 6.28 3.48 -0.13
N SER A 80 4.97 3.52 0.10
CA SER A 80 4.27 4.76 0.45
C SER A 80 4.44 5.03 1.95
N PHE A 81 5.35 5.92 2.31
CA PHE A 81 5.70 6.17 3.71
C PHE A 81 5.00 7.37 4.35
N GLY A 82 4.13 8.02 3.64
CA GLY A 82 3.31 9.12 4.15
C GLY A 82 1.83 8.76 4.15
N PRO A 83 1.04 9.24 5.10
CA PRO A 83 -0.40 9.08 5.06
C PRO A 83 -0.98 10.03 4.01
N GLU A 84 -1.61 9.53 2.96
CA GLU A 84 -2.41 10.38 2.08
C GLU A 84 -3.59 10.99 2.85
N VAL A 85 -4.17 10.26 3.78
CA VAL A 85 -5.22 10.70 4.71
C VAL A 85 -5.16 9.85 5.98
N GLU A 86 -5.23 10.49 7.13
CA GLU A 86 -5.38 9.76 8.40
C GLU A 86 -6.78 9.16 8.52
N ALA A 87 -6.89 7.94 9.05
CA ALA A 87 -8.18 7.28 9.23
C ALA A 87 -9.15 8.04 10.14
N ASP A 88 -8.65 8.96 10.98
CA ASP A 88 -9.50 9.83 11.80
C ASP A 88 -10.22 10.91 10.98
N ASP A 89 -9.76 11.20 9.76
CA ASP A 89 -10.38 12.17 8.83
C ASP A 89 -11.38 11.49 7.87
N VAL A 90 -11.60 10.19 7.99
CA VAL A 90 -12.39 9.39 7.05
C VAL A 90 -13.79 9.08 7.61
N ASP A 91 -14.81 9.30 6.79
CA ASP A 91 -16.19 8.89 7.04
C ASP A 91 -16.44 7.43 6.61
N SER A 92 -15.97 7.09 5.41
CA SER A 92 -16.17 5.76 4.85
C SER A 92 -15.13 5.39 3.80
N LEU A 93 -14.92 4.06 3.66
CA LEU A 93 -14.13 3.46 2.59
C LEU A 93 -15.00 2.51 1.79
N LYS A 94 -14.83 2.52 0.46
CA LYS A 94 -15.32 1.48 -0.45
C LYS A 94 -14.14 0.86 -1.18
N ILE A 95 -13.98 -0.43 -1.01
CA ILE A 95 -12.84 -1.20 -1.52
C ILE A 95 -13.32 -2.16 -2.58
N TYR A 96 -12.91 -1.92 -3.82
CA TYR A 96 -13.26 -2.74 -4.98
C TYR A 96 -12.10 -3.66 -5.32
N THR A 97 -12.37 -4.96 -5.37
CA THR A 97 -11.37 -5.97 -5.80
C THR A 97 -11.79 -6.72 -7.07
N ALA A 98 -13.06 -6.62 -7.47
CA ALA A 98 -13.58 -7.10 -8.75
C ALA A 98 -14.91 -6.41 -9.10
N GLY A 99 -15.32 -6.50 -10.37
CA GLY A 99 -16.46 -5.74 -10.86
C GLY A 99 -16.20 -4.23 -10.77
N ILE A 100 -14.96 -3.83 -11.05
CA ILE A 100 -14.48 -2.45 -10.86
C ILE A 100 -15.17 -1.54 -11.89
N PRO A 101 -15.83 -0.44 -11.49
CA PRO A 101 -16.45 0.50 -12.43
C PRO A 101 -15.44 1.05 -13.46
N ALA A 102 -15.90 1.30 -14.71
CA ALA A 102 -15.02 1.74 -15.80
C ALA A 102 -14.43 3.14 -15.59
N GLU A 103 -14.99 3.93 -14.68
CA GLU A 103 -14.43 5.21 -14.26
C GLU A 103 -13.06 5.08 -13.60
N PHE A 104 -12.74 3.95 -12.98
CA PHE A 104 -11.43 3.69 -12.38
C PHE A 104 -10.51 2.97 -13.37
N GLY A 105 -9.24 3.30 -13.40
CA GLY A 105 -8.27 2.71 -14.32
C GLY A 105 -6.84 2.88 -13.86
N ARG A 106 -5.89 2.48 -14.73
CA ARG A 106 -4.44 2.62 -14.53
C ARG A 106 -3.83 1.79 -13.39
N LYS A 107 -4.65 1.06 -12.61
CA LYS A 107 -4.27 0.12 -11.55
C LYS A 107 -5.01 -1.20 -11.72
N MET A 108 -4.33 -2.31 -11.50
CA MET A 108 -4.90 -3.64 -11.74
C MET A 108 -5.44 -4.31 -10.47
N GLY A 109 -4.92 -3.98 -9.30
CA GLY A 109 -5.18 -4.72 -8.08
C GLY A 109 -6.53 -4.44 -7.44
N GLY A 110 -6.82 -3.17 -7.22
CA GLY A 110 -8.03 -2.73 -6.55
C GLY A 110 -8.13 -1.22 -6.44
N VAL A 111 -9.30 -0.76 -6.03
CA VAL A 111 -9.60 0.65 -5.81
C VAL A 111 -10.06 0.84 -4.36
N VAL A 112 -9.48 1.81 -3.68
CA VAL A 112 -9.89 2.26 -2.36
C VAL A 112 -10.46 3.67 -2.49
N GLU A 113 -11.79 3.77 -2.55
CA GLU A 113 -12.49 5.05 -2.56
C GLU A 113 -12.66 5.53 -1.12
N VAL A 114 -12.19 6.74 -0.86
CA VAL A 114 -12.13 7.37 0.46
C VAL A 114 -13.02 8.60 0.46
N ASP A 115 -14.05 8.56 1.28
CA ASP A 115 -14.87 9.74 1.57
C ASP A 115 -14.38 10.37 2.88
N THR A 116 -13.91 11.62 2.83
CA THR A 116 -13.48 12.34 4.04
C THR A 116 -14.69 12.83 4.85
N LEU A 117 -14.48 12.99 6.18
CA LEU A 117 -15.53 13.46 7.10
C LEU A 117 -16.05 14.84 6.68
N LYS A 118 -17.36 14.95 6.51
CA LYS A 118 -18.06 16.21 6.19
C LYS A 118 -19.32 16.33 7.04
N SER A 119 -19.52 17.48 7.65
CA SER A 119 -20.73 17.80 8.41
C SER A 119 -21.53 18.89 7.70
N ALA A 120 -22.80 18.61 7.43
CA ALA A 120 -23.75 19.61 6.92
C ALA A 120 -24.42 20.40 8.06
N ASP A 121 -24.19 20.03 9.32
CA ASP A 121 -24.81 20.67 10.47
C ASP A 121 -24.26 22.10 10.68
N PRO A 122 -25.11 23.12 10.90
CA PRO A 122 -24.65 24.49 11.16
C PRO A 122 -23.82 24.59 12.46
N GLY A 123 -22.81 25.45 12.44
CA GLY A 123 -21.95 25.75 13.58
C GLY A 123 -20.59 25.04 13.49
N LEU A 124 -19.88 25.07 14.61
CA LEU A 124 -18.59 24.41 14.77
C LEU A 124 -18.78 22.97 15.24
N HIS A 125 -18.17 22.05 14.53
CA HIS A 125 -18.11 20.63 14.87
C HIS A 125 -16.68 20.15 14.66
N GLY A 126 -16.18 19.34 15.57
CA GLY A 126 -14.83 18.86 15.47
C GLY A 126 -14.56 17.61 16.26
N GLN A 127 -13.40 17.04 16.01
CA GLN A 127 -12.83 15.91 16.72
C GLN A 127 -11.35 16.19 16.99
N LEU A 128 -10.93 15.88 18.21
CA LEU A 128 -9.52 15.84 18.58
C LEU A 128 -9.19 14.43 19.10
N THR A 129 -8.17 13.83 18.49
CA THR A 129 -7.61 12.54 18.89
C THR A 129 -6.21 12.74 19.42
N LEU A 130 -5.93 12.20 20.62
CA LEU A 130 -4.59 12.09 21.20
C LEU A 130 -4.28 10.62 21.39
N PHE A 131 -3.08 10.18 21.04
CA PHE A 131 -2.66 8.83 21.31
C PHE A 131 -1.18 8.74 21.69
N GLY A 132 -0.81 7.63 22.34
CA GLY A 132 0.57 7.34 22.70
C GLY A 132 0.75 5.88 23.09
N GLY A 133 1.99 5.40 23.08
CA GLY A 133 2.25 3.99 23.37
C GLY A 133 3.72 3.61 23.37
N THR A 134 3.95 2.30 23.21
CA THR A 134 5.29 1.73 23.08
C THR A 134 6.06 2.34 21.90
N TYR A 135 7.37 2.13 21.86
CA TYR A 135 8.30 2.73 20.88
C TYR A 135 8.33 4.26 20.89
N ALA A 136 8.07 4.90 22.06
CA ALA A 136 7.91 6.35 22.14
C ALA A 136 6.88 6.90 21.14
N THR A 137 5.88 6.09 20.77
CA THR A 137 4.81 6.50 19.86
C THR A 137 3.95 7.55 20.52
N ALA A 138 3.71 8.65 19.83
CA ALA A 138 2.78 9.70 20.25
C ALA A 138 2.21 10.41 19.02
N GLY A 139 0.97 10.87 19.13
CA GLY A 139 0.35 11.61 18.05
C GLY A 139 -0.84 12.43 18.48
N ILE A 140 -1.12 13.41 17.66
CA ILE A 140 -2.28 14.31 17.74
C ILE A 140 -2.91 14.41 16.34
N ASN A 141 -4.24 14.30 16.30
CA ASN A 141 -5.01 14.56 15.10
C ASN A 141 -6.21 15.44 15.48
N THR A 142 -6.46 16.51 14.73
CA THR A 142 -7.66 17.33 14.86
C THR A 142 -8.33 17.50 13.51
N GLN A 143 -9.66 17.45 13.54
CA GLN A 143 -10.49 17.68 12.38
C GLN A 143 -11.66 18.58 12.81
N ASP A 144 -11.73 19.78 12.26
CA ASP A 144 -12.67 20.82 12.62
C ASP A 144 -13.43 21.30 11.39
N GLN A 145 -14.75 21.52 11.52
CA GLN A 145 -15.60 22.05 10.48
C GLN A 145 -16.49 23.17 11.01
N TYR A 146 -16.61 24.22 10.24
CA TYR A 146 -17.53 25.32 10.52
C TYR A 146 -18.47 25.55 9.34
N THR A 147 -19.76 25.31 9.57
CA THR A 147 -20.81 25.46 8.55
C THR A 147 -21.69 26.66 8.85
N TRP A 148 -21.80 27.57 7.88
CA TRP A 148 -22.65 28.75 7.97
C TRP A 148 -23.37 29.01 6.65
N LYS A 149 -24.69 29.14 6.68
CA LYS A 149 -25.51 29.32 5.47
C LYS A 149 -25.21 28.20 4.44
N ALA A 150 -24.69 28.59 3.29
CA ALA A 150 -24.34 27.74 2.15
C ALA A 150 -22.81 27.46 2.08
N ASN A 151 -22.09 27.62 3.16
CA ASN A 151 -20.63 27.45 3.18
C ASN A 151 -20.21 26.48 4.27
N THR A 152 -19.20 25.66 3.98
CA THR A 152 -18.52 24.82 4.97
C THR A 152 -17.02 25.01 4.81
N LEU A 153 -16.36 25.34 5.91
CA LEU A 153 -14.90 25.38 6.01
C LEU A 153 -14.45 24.23 6.88
N GLY A 154 -13.56 23.40 6.37
CA GLY A 154 -12.96 22.29 7.10
C GLY A 154 -11.44 22.51 7.25
N VAL A 155 -10.92 22.12 8.40
CA VAL A 155 -9.48 22.10 8.70
C VAL A 155 -9.17 20.79 9.37
N SER A 156 -8.16 20.06 8.88
CA SER A 156 -7.56 18.95 9.61
C SER A 156 -6.05 19.15 9.75
N ALA A 157 -5.51 18.64 10.86
CA ALA A 157 -4.07 18.65 11.10
C ALA A 157 -3.67 17.44 11.94
N SER A 158 -2.57 16.81 11.58
CA SER A 158 -1.98 15.72 12.36
C SER A 158 -0.49 15.92 12.56
N GLY A 159 0.03 15.34 13.64
CA GLY A 159 1.47 15.25 13.91
C GLY A 159 1.74 14.02 14.74
N ASN A 160 2.58 13.11 14.23
CA ASN A 160 2.80 11.80 14.81
C ASN A 160 4.29 11.46 14.82
N MET A 161 4.72 10.66 15.81
CA MET A 161 6.09 10.17 15.93
C MET A 161 6.13 8.75 16.49
N THR A 162 7.15 7.99 16.10
CA THR A 162 7.40 6.66 16.63
C THR A 162 8.86 6.26 16.47
N GLY A 163 9.38 5.39 17.34
CA GLY A 163 10.66 4.70 17.19
C GLY A 163 10.54 3.35 16.44
N HIS A 164 9.38 3.09 15.79
CA HIS A 164 9.16 1.89 14.98
C HIS A 164 8.34 2.27 13.73
N TYR A 165 8.94 3.07 12.86
CA TYR A 165 8.25 3.62 11.70
C TYR A 165 8.13 2.62 10.56
N LEU A 166 9.25 2.02 10.17
CA LEU A 166 9.31 0.95 9.17
C LEU A 166 9.32 -0.44 9.83
N ASN A 167 9.20 -1.48 9.05
CA ASN A 167 9.43 -2.83 9.51
C ASN A 167 10.95 -3.08 9.60
N PRO A 168 11.51 -3.37 10.78
CA PRO A 168 12.94 -3.60 10.91
C PRO A 168 13.33 -4.93 10.28
N VAL A 169 14.60 -5.05 9.92
CA VAL A 169 15.20 -6.26 9.35
C VAL A 169 15.71 -7.23 10.43
N VAL A 170 15.93 -6.73 11.66
CA VAL A 170 16.30 -7.51 12.85
C VAL A 170 15.43 -7.12 14.06
N PRO A 171 15.26 -8.01 15.06
CA PRO A 171 14.40 -7.74 16.23
C PRO A 171 14.84 -6.54 17.08
N GLU A 172 16.12 -6.16 17.02
CA GLU A 172 16.71 -5.04 17.78
C GLU A 172 16.19 -3.67 17.34
N ASN A 173 15.56 -3.57 16.16
CA ASN A 173 14.94 -2.35 15.66
C ASN A 173 15.87 -1.14 15.61
N TYR A 174 17.07 -1.33 15.07
CA TYR A 174 18.08 -0.25 14.94
C TYR A 174 17.63 0.82 13.93
N THR A 175 17.91 2.10 14.27
CA THR A 175 17.68 3.24 13.36
C THR A 175 16.30 3.27 12.72
N ASN A 176 15.22 3.34 13.51
CA ASN A 176 13.85 3.24 13.01
C ASN A 176 12.91 4.36 13.52
N ASN A 177 13.46 5.55 13.75
CA ASN A 177 12.62 6.69 14.11
C ASN A 177 11.91 7.25 12.88
N GLY A 178 10.68 7.69 13.07
CA GLY A 178 9.95 8.40 12.04
C GLY A 178 8.92 9.37 12.60
N THR A 179 8.63 10.39 11.82
CA THR A 179 7.62 11.41 12.10
C THR A 179 6.78 11.67 10.86
N THR A 180 5.48 11.88 11.07
CA THR A 180 4.57 12.34 10.02
C THR A 180 3.84 13.60 10.47
N ALA A 181 3.53 14.47 9.53
CA ALA A 181 2.63 15.59 9.74
C ALA A 181 1.76 15.80 8.52
N SER A 182 0.51 16.14 8.74
CA SER A 182 -0.41 16.50 7.66
C SER A 182 -1.22 17.74 8.02
N PHE A 183 -1.60 18.48 7.00
CA PHE A 183 -2.50 19.61 7.10
C PHE A 183 -3.45 19.61 5.90
N SER A 184 -4.75 19.79 6.15
CA SER A 184 -5.74 19.95 5.09
C SER A 184 -6.66 21.12 5.38
N LEU A 185 -6.94 21.89 4.34
CA LEU A 185 -7.93 22.97 4.34
C LEU A 185 -8.94 22.69 3.24
N SER A 186 -10.21 22.60 3.59
CA SER A 186 -11.31 22.41 2.64
C SER A 186 -12.32 23.55 2.74
N TYR A 187 -12.81 23.99 1.59
CA TYR A 187 -13.89 24.96 1.50
C TYR A 187 -14.94 24.51 0.51
N GLU A 188 -16.16 24.33 0.97
CA GLU A 188 -17.30 23.98 0.14
C GLU A 188 -18.33 25.12 0.15
N ARG A 189 -18.87 25.43 -1.02
CA ARG A 189 -19.92 26.43 -1.17
C ARG A 189 -20.99 25.98 -2.14
N GLU A 190 -22.24 26.01 -1.69
CA GLU A 190 -23.41 25.95 -2.55
C GLU A 190 -23.65 27.34 -3.18
N LEU A 191 -23.29 27.49 -4.46
CA LEU A 191 -23.48 28.74 -5.22
C LEU A 191 -24.95 28.98 -5.51
N THR A 192 -25.64 27.91 -5.89
CA THR A 192 -27.10 27.84 -6.10
C THR A 192 -27.59 26.47 -5.59
N PRO A 193 -28.89 26.21 -5.49
CA PRO A 193 -29.41 24.86 -5.18
C PRO A 193 -28.97 23.76 -6.15
N LYS A 194 -28.41 24.15 -7.31
CA LYS A 194 -27.93 23.23 -8.35
C LYS A 194 -26.41 23.20 -8.51
N ASP A 195 -25.72 24.19 -7.95
CA ASP A 195 -24.29 24.40 -8.20
C ASP A 195 -23.51 24.38 -6.90
N ARG A 196 -22.48 23.53 -6.85
CA ARG A 196 -21.57 23.39 -5.72
C ARG A 196 -20.12 23.45 -6.19
N VAL A 197 -19.30 24.19 -5.43
CA VAL A 197 -17.84 24.24 -5.61
C VAL A 197 -17.18 23.76 -4.33
N THR A 198 -16.18 22.89 -4.48
CA THR A 198 -15.32 22.42 -3.39
C THR A 198 -13.88 22.72 -3.75
N LEU A 199 -13.14 23.31 -2.80
CA LEU A 199 -11.69 23.56 -2.89
C LEU A 199 -11.02 22.80 -1.74
N ILE A 200 -9.92 22.11 -2.02
CA ILE A 200 -9.14 21.40 -1.00
C ILE A 200 -7.66 21.67 -1.26
N VAL A 201 -6.93 21.97 -0.18
CA VAL A 201 -5.46 22.03 -0.17
C VAL A 201 -4.99 21.07 0.92
N ARG A 202 -4.09 20.15 0.57
CA ARG A 202 -3.44 19.23 1.52
C ARG A 202 -1.93 19.40 1.43
N HIS A 203 -1.28 19.28 2.55
CA HIS A 203 0.17 19.21 2.64
C HIS A 203 0.58 18.10 3.61
N GLU A 204 1.51 17.27 3.21
CA GLU A 204 1.94 16.08 3.94
C GLU A 204 3.46 16.00 3.97
N LEU A 205 3.95 15.49 5.09
CA LEU A 205 5.37 15.33 5.37
C LEU A 205 5.58 14.00 6.10
N ALA A 206 6.51 13.20 5.64
CA ALA A 206 7.06 12.06 6.39
C ALA A 206 8.59 12.14 6.40
N ARG A 207 9.19 11.98 7.58
CA ARG A 207 10.64 11.88 7.78
C ARG A 207 10.95 10.63 8.59
N TYR A 208 11.84 9.80 8.09
CA TYR A 208 12.09 8.51 8.70
C TYR A 208 13.52 8.02 8.48
N GLN A 209 13.91 7.07 9.31
CA GLN A 209 15.17 6.34 9.20
C GLN A 209 14.90 4.97 8.57
N ILE A 210 15.88 4.45 7.83
CA ILE A 210 15.85 3.09 7.31
C ILE A 210 16.45 2.17 8.38
N PRO A 211 15.74 1.09 8.76
CA PRO A 211 16.23 0.14 9.76
C PRO A 211 17.47 -0.61 9.29
N ASN A 212 18.43 -0.77 10.19
CA ASN A 212 19.68 -1.46 9.91
C ASN A 212 19.63 -2.95 10.24
N GLU A 213 20.40 -3.73 9.53
CA GLU A 213 20.75 -5.11 9.85
C GLU A 213 21.70 -5.20 11.03
N LEU A 214 21.87 -6.40 11.62
CA LEU A 214 22.75 -6.61 12.75
C LEU A 214 24.21 -6.34 12.39
N VAL A 215 24.65 -6.84 11.22
CA VAL A 215 26.00 -6.63 10.71
C VAL A 215 26.24 -5.15 10.40
N GLN A 216 25.31 -4.49 9.73
CA GLN A 216 25.40 -3.05 9.42
C GLN A 216 25.48 -2.19 10.69
N GLN A 217 24.78 -2.58 11.76
CA GLN A 217 24.82 -1.85 13.03
C GLN A 217 26.14 -2.04 13.77
N ASN A 218 26.68 -3.25 13.78
CA ASN A 218 27.87 -3.62 14.54
C ASN A 218 29.20 -3.50 13.74
N GLY A 219 29.08 -3.36 12.43
CA GLY A 219 30.18 -3.41 11.48
C GLY A 219 30.51 -4.84 11.02
N ALA A 220 31.26 -4.94 9.94
CA ALA A 220 31.63 -6.20 9.32
C ALA A 220 33.10 -6.17 8.81
N TYR A 221 33.69 -7.35 8.73
CA TYR A 221 34.94 -7.53 8.00
C TYR A 221 34.61 -7.89 6.56
N LEU A 222 35.06 -7.08 5.63
CA LEU A 222 34.95 -7.34 4.20
C LEU A 222 36.29 -7.79 3.63
N PRO A 223 36.34 -8.79 2.72
CA PRO A 223 37.56 -9.16 2.02
C PRO A 223 38.13 -7.98 1.23
N ASN A 224 39.42 -7.86 1.18
CA ASN A 224 40.07 -6.92 0.27
C ASN A 224 40.24 -7.55 -1.14
N ALA A 225 40.61 -6.72 -2.13
CA ALA A 225 40.74 -7.11 -3.52
C ALA A 225 41.69 -8.31 -3.82
N ASN A 226 42.44 -8.78 -2.82
CA ASN A 226 43.39 -9.89 -2.97
C ASN A 226 42.91 -11.19 -2.30
N ASN A 227 41.76 -11.19 -1.63
CA ASN A 227 41.28 -12.35 -0.90
C ASN A 227 40.06 -12.97 -1.61
N THR A 228 40.24 -14.19 -2.06
CA THR A 228 39.18 -14.99 -2.72
C THR A 228 38.37 -15.88 -1.74
N ILE A 229 38.66 -15.81 -0.47
CA ILE A 229 38.00 -16.61 0.58
C ILE A 229 37.30 -15.60 1.51
N GLY A 230 36.01 -15.76 1.72
CA GLY A 230 35.24 -14.91 2.63
C GLY A 230 35.90 -14.76 4.00
N CYS A 231 35.84 -13.59 4.58
CA CYS A 231 36.41 -13.31 5.86
C CYS A 231 35.80 -14.19 6.96
N PRO A 232 36.56 -15.03 7.67
CA PRO A 232 36.02 -15.77 8.79
C PRO A 232 35.59 -14.81 9.90
N PRO A 233 34.58 -15.17 10.72
CA PRO A 233 34.33 -14.44 11.96
C PRO A 233 35.60 -14.52 12.84
N VAL A 234 36.25 -13.39 13.02
CA VAL A 234 37.55 -13.30 13.72
C VAL A 234 37.27 -13.04 15.19
N PRO A 235 38.00 -13.71 16.10
CA PRO A 235 38.04 -13.32 17.51
C PRO A 235 38.52 -11.87 17.65
N PRO A 236 38.08 -11.13 18.68
CA PRO A 236 38.32 -9.68 18.82
C PRO A 236 39.80 -9.22 18.77
N ASP A 237 40.73 -10.13 18.87
CA ASP A 237 42.17 -9.84 19.02
C ASP A 237 43.04 -10.21 17.79
N ASP A 238 42.49 -10.80 16.75
CA ASP A 238 43.21 -11.21 15.55
C ASP A 238 42.65 -10.55 14.30
N GLU A 239 43.27 -9.52 13.77
CA GLU A 239 42.91 -8.95 12.45
C GLU A 239 43.50 -9.83 11.34
N PRO A 240 42.65 -10.44 10.47
CA PRO A 240 43.14 -11.11 9.28
C PRO A 240 43.78 -10.06 8.35
N SER A 241 44.99 -10.31 7.90
CA SER A 241 45.75 -9.39 7.03
C SER A 241 45.06 -9.04 5.70
N ASP A 242 44.03 -9.79 5.35
CA ASP A 242 43.35 -9.74 4.04
C ASP A 242 41.90 -9.26 4.10
N CYS A 243 41.43 -8.79 5.26
CA CYS A 243 40.09 -8.24 5.44
C CYS A 243 40.13 -6.83 5.99
N VAL A 244 39.20 -5.99 5.58
CA VAL A 244 39.06 -4.62 6.07
C VAL A 244 37.80 -4.52 6.92
N PHE A 245 37.94 -3.96 8.12
CA PHE A 245 36.80 -3.72 8.98
C PHE A 245 36.04 -2.47 8.52
N VAL A 246 34.78 -2.62 8.17
CA VAL A 246 33.83 -1.53 7.91
C VAL A 246 33.05 -1.27 9.20
N PRO A 247 33.18 -0.08 9.79
CA PRO A 247 32.52 0.23 11.05
C PRO A 247 31.00 0.27 10.87
N GLY A 248 30.31 -0.18 11.91
CA GLY A 248 28.86 -0.09 11.98
C GLY A 248 28.31 1.31 12.28
N GLY A 249 27.04 1.41 12.57
CA GLY A 249 26.37 2.66 12.92
C GLY A 249 26.02 3.52 11.72
N GLN A 250 25.72 2.90 10.58
CA GLN A 250 25.19 3.60 9.40
C GLN A 250 23.89 4.34 9.73
N LEU A 251 23.62 5.43 9.01
CA LEU A 251 22.35 6.14 9.05
C LEU A 251 21.91 6.43 7.62
N GLN A 252 20.73 5.94 7.30
CA GLN A 252 20.02 6.25 6.08
C GLN A 252 18.66 6.86 6.43
N THR A 253 18.31 7.93 5.75
CA THR A 253 17.07 8.67 6.01
C THR A 253 16.28 8.88 4.74
N GLY A 254 14.96 8.85 4.87
CA GLY A 254 14.02 9.22 3.83
C GLY A 254 13.16 10.40 4.26
N ASP A 255 12.92 11.32 3.34
CA ASP A 255 11.98 12.43 3.50
C ASP A 255 10.99 12.40 2.33
N ASN A 256 9.68 12.43 2.64
CA ASN A 256 8.62 12.57 1.64
C ASN A 256 7.84 13.85 1.89
N PHE A 257 7.63 14.63 0.84
CA PHE A 257 6.83 15.86 0.87
C PHE A 257 5.80 15.82 -0.23
N GLU A 258 4.57 16.16 0.11
CA GLU A 258 3.49 16.23 -0.86
C GLU A 258 2.61 17.45 -0.61
N THR A 259 2.23 18.14 -1.70
CA THR A 259 1.23 19.21 -1.67
C THR A 259 0.22 18.98 -2.78
N ILE A 260 -1.06 18.91 -2.42
CA ILE A 260 -2.17 18.73 -3.36
C ILE A 260 -3.11 19.93 -3.24
N GLY A 261 -3.39 20.58 -4.37
CA GLY A 261 -4.48 21.55 -4.50
C GLY A 261 -5.54 21.01 -5.44
N SER A 262 -6.80 20.97 -5.03
CA SER A 262 -7.87 20.46 -5.88
C SER A 262 -9.11 21.36 -5.88
N ILE A 263 -9.83 21.32 -7.00
CA ILE A 263 -11.11 21.99 -7.21
C ILE A 263 -12.11 20.99 -7.80
N ALA A 264 -13.33 21.00 -7.28
CA ALA A 264 -14.46 20.28 -7.87
C ALA A 264 -15.65 21.22 -8.06
N TYR A 265 -16.27 21.16 -9.23
CA TYR A 265 -17.52 21.83 -9.55
C TYR A 265 -18.57 20.81 -9.91
N GLN A 266 -19.70 20.84 -9.23
CA GLN A 266 -20.86 20.00 -9.47
C GLN A 266 -22.04 20.81 -9.93
N HIS A 267 -22.72 20.36 -11.01
CA HIS A 267 -23.97 20.94 -11.49
C HIS A 267 -25.07 19.89 -11.58
N ILE A 268 -26.23 20.20 -11.01
CA ILE A 268 -27.44 19.37 -11.09
C ILE A 268 -28.29 19.89 -12.26
N PHE A 269 -28.27 19.16 -13.38
CA PHE A 269 -29.08 19.51 -14.57
C PHE A 269 -30.57 19.25 -14.34
N SER A 270 -30.88 18.11 -13.73
CA SER A 270 -32.23 17.68 -13.38
C SER A 270 -32.23 16.85 -12.09
N SER A 271 -33.39 16.40 -11.61
CA SER A 271 -33.50 15.42 -10.51
C SER A 271 -32.67 14.15 -10.73
N ASP A 272 -32.41 13.82 -11.99
CA ASP A 272 -31.87 12.53 -12.41
C ASP A 272 -30.50 12.67 -13.10
N SER A 273 -29.93 13.87 -13.22
CA SER A 273 -28.69 14.09 -13.95
C SER A 273 -27.77 15.10 -13.28
N ILE A 274 -26.47 14.70 -13.16
CA ILE A 274 -25.41 15.45 -12.51
C ILE A 274 -24.18 15.44 -13.41
N GLY A 275 -23.53 16.62 -13.52
CA GLY A 275 -22.19 16.76 -14.09
C GLY A 275 -21.21 17.16 -13.02
N VAL A 276 -20.00 16.62 -13.10
CA VAL A 276 -18.90 16.98 -12.19
C VAL A 276 -17.63 17.24 -13.00
N LEU A 277 -16.99 18.37 -12.70
CA LEU A 277 -15.66 18.70 -13.20
C LEU A 277 -14.71 18.74 -12.02
N ARG A 278 -13.55 18.10 -12.16
CA ARG A 278 -12.48 18.10 -11.15
C ARG A 278 -11.16 18.50 -11.77
N GLY A 279 -10.38 19.23 -11.03
CA GLY A 279 -9.00 19.57 -11.35
C GLY A 279 -8.12 19.37 -10.12
N MET A 280 -6.88 18.95 -10.32
CA MET A 280 -5.88 18.81 -9.27
C MET A 280 -4.53 19.30 -9.77
N SER A 281 -3.77 19.93 -8.89
CA SER A 281 -2.33 20.14 -9.04
C SER A 281 -1.64 19.49 -7.85
N ARG A 282 -0.60 18.71 -8.10
CA ARG A 282 0.16 17.98 -7.09
C ARG A 282 1.65 18.23 -7.31
N ASP A 283 2.36 18.44 -6.21
CA ASP A 283 3.82 18.55 -6.15
C ASP A 283 4.30 17.54 -5.12
N ASN A 284 5.14 16.61 -5.54
CA ASN A 284 5.62 15.53 -4.71
C ASN A 284 7.13 15.41 -4.83
N SER A 285 7.83 15.22 -3.71
CA SER A 285 9.25 14.90 -3.69
C SER A 285 9.59 13.81 -2.66
N THR A 286 10.55 12.98 -3.02
CA THR A 286 11.12 11.94 -2.18
C THR A 286 12.63 12.09 -2.18
N ASP A 287 13.18 12.26 -0.97
CA ASP A 287 14.61 12.35 -0.73
C ASP A 287 15.09 11.10 0.02
N PHE A 288 16.20 10.53 -0.41
CA PHE A 288 16.92 9.48 0.30
C PHE A 288 18.37 9.90 0.47
N THR A 289 18.89 9.79 1.69
CA THR A 289 20.26 10.20 2.02
C THR A 289 20.92 9.21 2.94
N SER A 290 22.13 8.76 2.55
CA SER A 290 23.02 7.95 3.36
C SER A 290 24.13 8.80 3.98
N ASN A 291 24.62 8.43 5.17
CA ASN A 291 25.86 8.99 5.68
C ASN A 291 27.09 8.29 5.03
N PRO A 292 28.30 8.86 5.15
CA PRO A 292 29.51 8.26 4.54
C PRO A 292 29.91 6.88 5.08
N ALA A 293 29.37 6.47 6.24
CA ALA A 293 29.57 5.15 6.82
C ALA A 293 28.46 4.16 6.47
N SER A 294 27.51 4.56 5.65
CA SER A 294 26.42 3.67 5.21
C SER A 294 27.00 2.52 4.37
N TRP A 295 26.41 1.34 4.56
CA TRP A 295 26.83 0.09 3.99
C TRP A 295 25.61 -0.81 3.82
N PRO A 296 25.38 -1.55 2.77
CA PRO A 296 26.22 -1.71 1.55
C PRO A 296 26.09 -0.58 0.54
N LEU A 297 25.16 0.35 0.71
CA LEU A 297 24.89 1.43 -0.23
C LEU A 297 25.07 2.80 0.41
N ILE A 298 25.92 3.63 -0.19
CA ILE A 298 25.92 5.07 0.06
C ILE A 298 25.15 5.72 -1.09
N ALA A 299 23.98 6.28 -0.79
CA ALA A 299 23.10 6.87 -1.79
C ALA A 299 22.70 8.28 -1.42
N THR A 300 22.57 9.12 -2.45
CA THR A 300 21.80 10.34 -2.39
C THR A 300 20.84 10.33 -3.57
N GLN A 301 19.55 10.44 -3.28
CA GLN A 301 18.50 10.41 -4.28
C GLN A 301 17.51 11.56 -4.01
N HIS A 302 17.13 12.27 -5.07
CA HIS A 302 16.08 13.27 -5.05
C HIS A 302 15.19 13.02 -6.27
N ASN A 303 14.01 12.49 -6.04
CA ASN A 303 13.02 12.22 -7.06
C ASN A 303 11.81 13.10 -6.80
N ASP A 304 11.42 13.87 -7.80
CA ASP A 304 10.22 14.71 -7.71
C ASP A 304 9.34 14.57 -8.95
N PHE A 305 8.06 14.84 -8.78
CA PHE A 305 7.14 15.03 -9.90
C PHE A 305 6.10 16.12 -9.62
N LYS A 306 5.69 16.76 -10.69
CA LYS A 306 4.57 17.70 -10.70
C LYS A 306 3.47 17.14 -11.57
N GLU A 307 2.25 17.12 -11.03
CA GLU A 307 1.08 16.52 -11.68
C GLU A 307 -0.02 17.56 -11.84
N ILE A 308 -0.67 17.56 -13.01
CA ILE A 308 -1.88 18.32 -13.29
C ILE A 308 -2.92 17.32 -13.82
N TYR A 309 -3.96 17.11 -13.04
CA TYR A 309 -5.06 16.19 -13.35
C TYR A 309 -6.34 16.96 -13.65
N PHE A 310 -7.09 16.46 -14.62
CA PHE A 310 -8.42 16.94 -14.97
C PHE A 310 -9.36 15.75 -15.19
N ASN A 311 -10.60 15.86 -14.64
CA ASN A 311 -11.67 14.89 -14.89
C ASN A 311 -12.97 15.62 -15.14
N GLY A 312 -13.70 15.22 -16.17
CA GLY A 312 -15.08 15.63 -16.42
C GLY A 312 -15.97 14.39 -16.53
N SER A 313 -17.04 14.35 -15.73
CA SER A 313 -17.98 13.23 -15.73
C SER A 313 -19.43 13.68 -15.74
N PHE A 314 -20.29 12.88 -16.36
CA PHE A 314 -21.73 13.07 -16.42
C PHE A 314 -22.43 11.79 -16.05
N SER A 315 -23.39 11.87 -15.13
CA SER A 315 -24.17 10.73 -14.63
C SER A 315 -25.66 10.99 -14.81
N VAL A 316 -26.39 9.97 -15.25
CA VAL A 316 -27.85 10.00 -15.39
C VAL A 316 -28.45 8.76 -14.74
N HIS A 317 -29.44 8.98 -13.89
CA HIS A 317 -30.29 7.92 -13.37
C HIS A 317 -31.64 8.01 -14.08
N HIS A 318 -32.03 6.95 -14.82
CA HIS A 318 -33.32 6.91 -15.48
C HIS A 318 -33.97 5.54 -15.27
N ASP A 319 -35.06 5.51 -14.52
CA ASP A 319 -35.78 4.29 -14.16
C ASP A 319 -34.90 3.19 -13.57
N ARG A 320 -34.40 2.30 -14.44
CA ARG A 320 -33.63 1.10 -14.12
C ARG A 320 -32.16 1.20 -14.51
N GLN A 321 -31.75 2.32 -15.06
CA GLN A 321 -30.41 2.55 -15.58
C GLN A 321 -29.69 3.63 -14.77
N GLU A 322 -28.41 3.39 -14.50
CA GLU A 322 -27.48 4.38 -13.96
C GLU A 322 -26.31 4.50 -14.93
N PHE A 323 -26.45 5.41 -15.86
CA PHE A 323 -25.46 5.68 -16.88
C PHE A 323 -24.44 6.70 -16.38
N LYS A 324 -23.16 6.45 -16.64
CA LYS A 324 -22.06 7.39 -16.38
C LYS A 324 -21.06 7.38 -17.52
N ALA A 325 -20.61 8.56 -17.93
CA ALA A 325 -19.54 8.75 -18.90
C ALA A 325 -18.59 9.83 -18.44
N GLY A 326 -17.33 9.75 -18.83
CA GLY A 326 -16.35 10.76 -18.48
C GLY A 326 -15.06 10.68 -19.27
N VAL A 327 -14.25 11.72 -19.09
CA VAL A 327 -12.92 11.87 -19.66
C VAL A 327 -11.94 12.29 -18.58
N GLU A 328 -10.70 11.86 -18.72
CA GLU A 328 -9.60 12.21 -17.84
C GLU A 328 -8.37 12.61 -18.65
N SER A 329 -7.58 13.52 -18.11
CA SER A 329 -6.26 13.86 -18.59
C SER A 329 -5.35 14.11 -17.41
N ASP A 330 -4.22 13.43 -17.38
CA ASP A 330 -3.20 13.52 -16.36
C ASP A 330 -1.87 13.84 -17.04
N SER A 331 -1.22 14.90 -16.60
CA SER A 331 0.06 15.35 -17.11
C SER A 331 1.04 15.41 -15.96
N ILE A 332 2.08 14.57 -16.02
CA ILE A 332 3.07 14.44 -14.97
C ILE A 332 4.43 14.81 -15.53
N PHE A 333 5.22 15.53 -14.76
CA PHE A 333 6.58 15.88 -15.11
C PHE A 333 7.52 15.29 -14.07
N LEU A 334 8.18 14.18 -14.48
CA LEU A 334 9.09 13.41 -13.63
C LEU A 334 10.51 14.00 -13.68
N HIS A 335 11.17 13.95 -12.52
CA HIS A 335 12.56 14.34 -12.36
C HIS A 335 13.24 13.36 -11.40
N GLU A 336 14.34 12.74 -11.83
CA GLU A 336 15.17 11.84 -11.05
C GLU A 336 16.61 12.34 -11.01
N ASN A 337 17.17 12.40 -9.81
CA ASN A 337 18.56 12.77 -9.57
C ASN A 337 19.15 11.85 -8.49
N THR A 338 20.06 10.96 -8.88
CA THR A 338 20.60 9.92 -8.02
C THR A 338 22.11 9.83 -8.09
N SER A 339 22.74 9.50 -6.97
CA SER A 339 24.14 9.16 -6.87
C SER A 339 24.31 7.95 -5.97
N TYR A 340 24.97 6.89 -6.46
CA TYR A 340 25.20 5.65 -5.75
C TYR A 340 26.67 5.29 -5.66
N VAL A 341 27.09 4.80 -4.49
CA VAL A 341 28.33 4.03 -4.28
C VAL A 341 27.92 2.77 -3.56
N ILE A 342 28.10 1.61 -4.18
CA ILE A 342 27.73 0.31 -3.61
C ILE A 342 29.00 -0.34 -3.04
N ALA A 343 28.92 -0.92 -1.83
CA ALA A 343 30.05 -1.44 -1.09
C ALA A 343 29.95 -2.93 -0.74
N ASP A 344 28.97 -3.62 -1.32
CA ASP A 344 28.63 -5.00 -0.93
C ASP A 344 29.40 -6.09 -1.67
N CYS A 345 30.36 -5.73 -2.49
CA CYS A 345 31.17 -6.70 -3.18
C CYS A 345 32.40 -7.05 -2.36
N ALA A 346 32.42 -8.24 -1.80
CA ALA A 346 33.49 -8.78 -1.01
C ALA A 346 34.83 -9.02 -1.76
N ASP A 347 34.79 -9.15 -3.08
CA ASP A 347 35.99 -9.43 -3.88
C ASP A 347 35.87 -8.79 -5.30
N SER A 348 36.75 -7.82 -5.56
CA SER A 348 36.84 -7.18 -6.89
C SER A 348 37.36 -8.12 -7.99
N ALA A 349 37.85 -9.30 -7.65
CA ALA A 349 38.27 -10.34 -8.59
C ALA A 349 37.21 -11.42 -8.77
N ASP A 350 36.09 -11.39 -8.02
CA ASP A 350 34.94 -12.28 -8.21
C ASP A 350 34.19 -11.86 -9.48
N PRO A 351 34.12 -12.74 -10.49
CA PRO A 351 33.29 -12.44 -11.67
C PRO A 351 31.79 -12.26 -11.35
N GLN A 352 31.35 -12.66 -10.15
CA GLN A 352 29.99 -12.43 -9.63
C GLN A 352 29.83 -11.07 -8.97
N CYS A 353 30.92 -10.33 -8.75
CA CYS A 353 30.92 -8.98 -8.23
C CYS A 353 31.23 -7.99 -9.35
N PRO A 354 30.26 -7.52 -10.11
CA PRO A 354 30.48 -6.73 -11.30
C PRO A 354 30.98 -5.32 -11.02
N ILE A 355 30.90 -4.88 -9.77
CA ILE A 355 31.21 -3.52 -9.41
C ILE A 355 32.38 -3.55 -8.43
N ASN A 356 33.50 -3.03 -8.89
CA ASN A 356 34.66 -2.79 -8.04
C ASN A 356 34.38 -1.55 -7.18
N LEU A 357 33.66 -1.76 -6.10
CA LEU A 357 33.07 -0.68 -5.31
C LEU A 357 33.87 -0.44 -4.06
N GLY A 358 34.92 0.18 -4.26
CA GLY A 358 35.70 0.63 -3.20
C GLY A 358 35.15 1.82 -2.40
N ILE A 359 34.30 1.57 -1.42
CA ILE A 359 34.45 2.39 -0.19
C ILE A 359 35.88 2.23 0.32
N LEU A 360 36.54 1.14 -0.04
CA LEU A 360 37.89 0.77 0.37
C LEU A 360 38.92 1.06 -0.71
N ASP A 361 38.54 1.38 -1.92
CA ASP A 361 39.45 1.74 -2.98
C ASP A 361 39.34 3.24 -3.24
N SER A 362 40.45 3.97 -2.94
CA SER A 362 40.52 5.44 -3.05
C SER A 362 40.27 6.01 -4.45
N GLY A 363 39.76 5.19 -5.39
CA GLY A 363 39.46 5.51 -6.77
C GLY A 363 38.05 5.23 -7.27
N ALA A 364 37.11 4.74 -6.42
CA ALA A 364 35.78 4.46 -6.84
C ALA A 364 35.02 5.75 -7.23
N THR A 365 34.59 5.84 -8.48
CA THR A 365 33.73 6.91 -8.96
C THR A 365 32.28 6.55 -8.61
N ALA A 366 31.64 7.43 -7.86
CA ALA A 366 30.20 7.30 -7.63
C ALA A 366 29.45 7.31 -8.98
N PHE A 367 28.51 6.39 -9.12
CA PHE A 367 27.56 6.45 -10.24
C PHE A 367 26.60 7.64 -10.01
N ALA A 368 26.33 8.42 -11.04
CA ALA A 368 25.40 9.52 -10.97
C ALA A 368 24.47 9.52 -12.20
N PHE A 369 23.21 9.77 -11.97
CA PHE A 369 22.19 9.85 -13.01
C PHE A 369 21.30 11.07 -12.79
N GLN A 370 20.96 11.76 -13.88
CA GLN A 370 19.93 12.79 -13.90
C GLN A 370 19.01 12.54 -15.10
N GLY A 371 17.72 12.45 -14.84
CA GLY A 371 16.69 12.27 -15.86
C GLY A 371 15.49 13.17 -15.60
N GLN A 372 14.87 13.64 -16.68
CA GLN A 372 13.58 14.34 -16.60
C GLN A 372 12.72 14.00 -17.81
N ARG A 373 11.43 13.81 -17.58
CA ARG A 373 10.52 13.44 -18.67
C ARG A 373 9.07 13.81 -18.38
N PRO A 374 8.33 14.36 -19.37
CA PRO A 374 6.90 14.48 -19.27
C PRO A 374 6.22 13.13 -19.48
N ASP A 375 5.19 12.85 -18.71
CA ASP A 375 4.22 11.80 -18.91
C ASP A 375 2.87 12.42 -19.27
N LEU A 376 2.12 11.75 -20.16
CA LEU A 376 0.76 12.10 -20.51
C LEU A 376 -0.12 10.85 -20.48
N GLU A 377 -1.03 10.83 -19.55
CA GLU A 377 -2.04 9.79 -19.44
C GLU A 377 -3.44 10.37 -19.72
N GLN A 378 -4.16 9.75 -20.63
CA GLN A 378 -5.53 10.16 -20.98
C GLN A 378 -6.46 8.98 -20.91
N ALA A 379 -7.73 9.22 -20.54
CA ALA A 379 -8.74 8.19 -20.55
C ALA A 379 -10.11 8.73 -20.91
N ALA A 380 -10.92 7.83 -21.48
CA ALA A 380 -12.34 8.05 -21.67
C ALA A 380 -13.11 6.79 -21.28
N TYR A 381 -14.23 6.95 -20.64
CA TYR A 381 -15.04 5.82 -20.20
C TYR A 381 -16.53 6.04 -20.36
N VAL A 382 -17.23 4.92 -20.48
CA VAL A 382 -18.69 4.83 -20.43
C VAL A 382 -19.09 3.59 -19.65
N GLN A 383 -20.08 3.72 -18.80
CA GLN A 383 -20.63 2.59 -18.04
C GLN A 383 -22.12 2.75 -17.81
N ASP A 384 -22.81 1.62 -17.70
CA ASP A 384 -24.23 1.56 -17.35
C ASP A 384 -24.49 0.42 -16.37
N LEU A 385 -25.26 0.69 -15.32
CA LEU A 385 -25.76 -0.30 -14.38
C LEU A 385 -27.27 -0.42 -14.62
N ILE A 386 -27.68 -1.60 -15.09
CA ILE A 386 -29.05 -1.87 -15.53
C ILE A 386 -29.72 -2.84 -14.55
N ARG A 387 -30.88 -2.46 -14.00
CA ARG A 387 -31.68 -3.26 -13.06
C ARG A 387 -32.85 -3.90 -13.79
N LEU A 388 -32.86 -5.23 -13.88
CA LEU A 388 -33.90 -6.03 -14.58
C LEU A 388 -34.59 -6.97 -13.60
N GLY A 389 -35.48 -6.44 -12.77
CA GLY A 389 -36.11 -7.17 -11.67
C GLY A 389 -35.06 -7.56 -10.61
N ASP A 390 -34.87 -8.86 -10.41
CA ASP A 390 -33.86 -9.39 -9.47
C ASP A 390 -32.46 -9.48 -10.08
N TRP A 391 -32.28 -9.13 -11.33
CA TRP A 391 -30.99 -9.11 -12.01
C TRP A 391 -30.41 -7.70 -12.08
N THR A 392 -29.10 -7.59 -11.90
CA THR A 392 -28.34 -6.38 -12.16
C THR A 392 -27.22 -6.69 -13.13
N VAL A 393 -27.06 -5.87 -14.15
CA VAL A 393 -25.99 -5.95 -15.13
C VAL A 393 -25.21 -4.64 -15.08
N SER A 394 -23.93 -4.71 -14.87
CA SER A 394 -23.00 -3.57 -15.01
C SER A 394 -22.13 -3.82 -16.21
N ALA A 395 -22.12 -2.90 -17.17
CA ALA A 395 -21.31 -2.97 -18.37
C ALA A 395 -20.54 -1.66 -18.54
N GLY A 396 -19.25 -1.75 -18.83
CA GLY A 396 -18.39 -0.59 -19.00
C GLY A 396 -17.32 -0.80 -20.05
N LEU A 397 -16.89 0.29 -20.63
CA LEU A 397 -15.76 0.35 -21.54
C LEU A 397 -14.90 1.54 -21.18
N ARG A 398 -13.58 1.31 -21.07
CA ARG A 398 -12.61 2.36 -20.85
C ARG A 398 -11.53 2.29 -21.92
N TRP A 399 -11.13 3.43 -22.45
CA TRP A 399 -9.94 3.63 -23.24
C TRP A 399 -8.93 4.39 -22.43
N ASP A 400 -7.67 3.90 -22.41
CA ASP A 400 -6.52 4.55 -21.76
C ASP A 400 -5.43 4.78 -22.81
N HIS A 401 -4.76 5.93 -22.71
CA HIS A 401 -3.58 6.32 -23.44
C HIS A 401 -2.46 6.62 -22.44
N TYR A 402 -1.25 6.11 -22.70
CA TYR A 402 -0.05 6.30 -21.88
C TYR A 402 1.11 6.73 -22.76
N GLN A 403 1.84 7.77 -22.35
CA GLN A 403 2.97 8.31 -23.08
C GLN A 403 4.05 8.84 -22.13
N LEU A 404 4.86 7.94 -21.57
CA LEU A 404 6.10 8.29 -20.85
C LEU A 404 7.31 7.71 -21.56
N LEU A 405 7.61 6.44 -21.34
CA LEU A 405 8.72 5.72 -22.00
C LEU A 405 8.30 5.17 -23.36
N LEU A 406 7.07 4.75 -23.45
CA LEU A 406 6.41 4.16 -24.60
C LEU A 406 5.11 4.91 -24.88
N ASN A 407 4.62 4.80 -26.09
CA ASN A 407 3.30 5.27 -26.47
C ASN A 407 2.39 4.05 -26.64
N GLN A 408 1.43 3.88 -25.74
CA GLN A 408 0.50 2.75 -25.76
C GLN A 408 -0.95 3.18 -25.57
N ASN A 409 -1.84 2.43 -26.21
CA ASN A 409 -3.29 2.57 -26.04
C ASN A 409 -3.87 1.24 -25.59
N ALA A 410 -4.84 1.28 -24.70
CA ALA A 410 -5.55 0.12 -24.21
C ALA A 410 -7.07 0.34 -24.23
N VAL A 411 -7.81 -0.73 -24.53
CA VAL A 411 -9.27 -0.75 -24.37
C VAL A 411 -9.62 -1.84 -23.38
N SER A 412 -10.35 -1.45 -22.35
CA SER A 412 -10.64 -2.23 -21.14
C SER A 412 -12.13 -2.43 -20.98
N PRO A 413 -12.73 -3.49 -21.59
CA PRO A 413 -14.12 -3.86 -21.34
C PRO A 413 -14.27 -4.45 -19.94
N ARG A 414 -15.41 -4.15 -19.30
CA ARG A 414 -15.82 -4.66 -17.99
C ARG A 414 -17.26 -5.07 -18.01
N LEU A 415 -17.53 -6.22 -17.42
CA LEU A 415 -18.87 -6.77 -17.34
C LEU A 415 -19.08 -7.46 -16.00
N ALA A 416 -20.15 -7.10 -15.30
CA ALA A 416 -20.55 -7.79 -14.10
C ALA A 416 -22.06 -8.05 -14.13
N VAL A 417 -22.46 -9.20 -13.61
CA VAL A 417 -23.86 -9.62 -13.54
C VAL A 417 -24.13 -10.15 -12.14
N SER A 418 -25.23 -9.75 -11.54
CA SER A 418 -25.70 -10.34 -10.29
C SER A 418 -27.16 -10.71 -10.35
N ARG A 419 -27.53 -11.66 -9.49
CA ARG A 419 -28.92 -12.04 -9.24
C ARG A 419 -29.18 -12.08 -7.75
N TYR A 420 -30.16 -11.31 -7.34
CA TYR A 420 -30.66 -11.31 -5.98
C TYR A 420 -31.84 -12.29 -5.84
N PHE A 421 -31.87 -13.06 -4.75
CA PHE A 421 -32.94 -13.98 -4.37
C PHE A 421 -33.56 -13.49 -3.07
N PRO A 422 -34.62 -12.67 -3.15
CA PRO A 422 -35.23 -12.01 -1.98
C PRO A 422 -35.74 -13.00 -0.93
N SER A 423 -36.29 -14.13 -1.34
CA SER A 423 -36.88 -15.14 -0.46
C SER A 423 -35.88 -15.78 0.52
N ILE A 424 -34.60 -15.80 0.16
CA ILE A 424 -33.54 -16.41 0.97
C ILE A 424 -32.42 -15.43 1.35
N GLY A 425 -32.54 -14.14 0.95
CA GLY A 425 -31.54 -13.11 1.22
C GLY A 425 -30.16 -13.49 0.68
N LEU A 426 -30.07 -13.88 -0.59
CA LEU A 426 -28.85 -14.30 -1.28
C LEU A 426 -28.66 -13.47 -2.53
N ASN A 427 -27.46 -12.90 -2.72
CA ASN A 427 -27.01 -12.30 -3.97
C ASN A 427 -25.85 -13.13 -4.53
N ILE A 428 -25.91 -13.53 -5.79
CA ILE A 428 -24.82 -14.22 -6.51
C ILE A 428 -24.37 -13.29 -7.63
N HIS A 429 -23.07 -13.15 -7.80
CA HIS A 429 -22.50 -12.31 -8.85
C HIS A 429 -21.34 -12.99 -9.58
N ALA A 430 -21.12 -12.57 -10.82
CA ALA A 430 -19.95 -12.91 -11.61
C ALA A 430 -19.44 -11.67 -12.34
N SER A 431 -18.13 -11.49 -12.44
CA SER A 431 -17.52 -10.36 -13.14
C SER A 431 -16.36 -10.77 -14.03
N TYR A 432 -16.15 -9.98 -15.06
CA TYR A 432 -14.97 -9.95 -15.92
C TYR A 432 -14.51 -8.52 -16.08
N ASP A 433 -13.23 -8.28 -15.73
CA ASP A 433 -12.59 -6.99 -15.88
C ASP A 433 -11.31 -7.16 -16.71
N ARG A 434 -11.20 -6.43 -17.82
CA ARG A 434 -9.92 -6.18 -18.46
C ARG A 434 -9.37 -4.86 -17.95
N ILE A 435 -8.11 -4.87 -17.50
CA ILE A 435 -7.50 -3.70 -16.85
C ILE A 435 -6.12 -3.45 -17.47
N PHE A 436 -5.78 -2.18 -17.54
CA PHE A 436 -4.49 -1.65 -17.95
C PHE A 436 -3.85 -0.93 -16.76
N GLN A 437 -2.53 -1.13 -16.55
CA GLN A 437 -1.77 -0.46 -15.50
C GLN A 437 -0.51 0.15 -16.07
N THR A 438 -0.25 1.40 -15.72
CA THR A 438 1.01 2.09 -16.03
C THR A 438 2.12 1.66 -15.07
N PRO A 439 3.41 1.69 -15.48
CA PRO A 439 4.53 1.38 -14.61
C PRO A 439 4.63 2.35 -13.41
N SER A 440 5.33 1.91 -12.37
CA SER A 440 5.70 2.77 -11.24
C SER A 440 6.59 3.92 -11.67
N PHE A 441 6.47 5.09 -11.03
CA PHE A 441 7.32 6.25 -11.33
C PHE A 441 8.67 6.20 -10.62
N GLU A 442 8.80 5.45 -9.54
CA GLU A 442 10.01 5.36 -8.76
C GLU A 442 11.16 4.80 -9.60
N ASN A 443 12.24 5.59 -9.76
CA ASN A 443 13.44 5.21 -10.51
C ASN A 443 13.20 4.68 -11.94
N ILE A 444 12.06 5.00 -12.54
CA ILE A 444 11.68 4.46 -13.85
C ILE A 444 12.58 5.01 -14.99
N LEU A 445 13.04 6.27 -14.86
CA LEU A 445 13.90 6.86 -15.86
C LEU A 445 15.29 6.23 -15.81
N LEU A 446 15.84 6.00 -14.62
CA LEU A 446 17.08 5.27 -14.43
C LEU A 446 16.93 3.81 -14.88
N ALA A 447 15.91 3.09 -14.40
CA ALA A 447 15.63 1.71 -14.79
C ALA A 447 15.45 1.49 -16.29
N SER A 448 15.04 2.54 -17.00
CA SER A 448 14.81 2.53 -18.46
C SER A 448 15.93 3.19 -19.25
N SER A 449 17.05 3.48 -18.62
CA SER A 449 18.21 4.16 -19.25
C SER A 449 19.36 3.18 -19.49
N PRO A 450 20.10 3.32 -20.61
CA PRO A 450 21.38 2.61 -20.77
C PRO A 450 22.39 2.89 -19.65
N ALA A 451 22.20 3.95 -18.86
CA ALA A 451 23.04 4.25 -17.70
C ALA A 451 22.90 3.18 -16.59
N ALA A 452 21.78 2.46 -16.52
CA ALA A 452 21.61 1.34 -15.59
C ALA A 452 22.64 0.21 -15.85
N GLU A 453 23.03 -0.02 -17.12
CA GLU A 453 24.05 -0.98 -17.51
C GLU A 453 25.46 -0.62 -16.96
N ALA A 454 25.69 0.67 -16.69
CA ALA A 454 26.95 1.12 -16.11
C ALA A 454 27.08 0.82 -14.60
N ILE A 455 25.97 0.57 -13.94
CA ILE A 455 25.95 0.16 -12.52
C ILE A 455 26.21 -1.33 -12.43
N ASP A 456 25.68 -2.13 -13.35
CA ASP A 456 25.82 -3.58 -13.36
C ASP A 456 26.27 -4.06 -14.76
N THR A 457 27.58 -4.31 -14.89
CA THR A 457 28.19 -4.76 -16.15
C THR A 457 28.07 -6.27 -16.39
N SER A 458 27.57 -7.04 -15.40
CA SER A 458 27.42 -8.50 -15.51
C SER A 458 26.13 -8.93 -16.21
N VAL A 459 25.16 -8.03 -16.31
CA VAL A 459 23.87 -8.34 -16.92
C VAL A 459 23.89 -7.99 -18.40
N PRO A 460 23.59 -8.93 -19.32
CA PRO A 460 23.24 -8.56 -20.67
C PRO A 460 22.03 -7.61 -20.62
N ALA A 461 22.12 -6.51 -21.38
CA ALA A 461 21.17 -5.40 -21.38
C ALA A 461 19.78 -5.75 -20.87
N LEU A 462 19.39 -5.18 -19.74
CA LEU A 462 18.02 -5.24 -19.24
C LEU A 462 17.07 -4.98 -20.41
N GLN A 463 16.03 -5.78 -20.58
CA GLN A 463 15.07 -5.57 -21.65
C GLN A 463 14.24 -4.32 -21.34
N LEU A 464 14.84 -3.17 -21.59
CA LEU A 464 14.26 -1.86 -21.39
C LEU A 464 13.44 -1.43 -22.61
N PRO A 465 12.40 -0.64 -22.43
CA PRO A 465 11.84 -0.07 -21.19
C PRO A 465 10.80 -0.97 -20.49
N VAL A 466 10.56 -0.72 -19.21
CA VAL A 466 9.45 -1.35 -18.48
C VAL A 466 8.13 -1.02 -19.16
N GLN A 467 7.34 -2.06 -19.45
CA GLN A 467 6.12 -1.92 -20.23
C GLN A 467 4.89 -1.88 -19.32
N PRO A 468 3.83 -1.13 -19.70
CA PRO A 468 2.55 -1.21 -19.05
C PRO A 468 1.99 -2.62 -18.97
N SER A 469 1.33 -2.91 -17.87
CA SER A 469 0.71 -4.21 -17.58
C SER A 469 -0.69 -4.31 -18.15
N HIS A 470 -1.07 -5.53 -18.56
CA HIS A 470 -2.43 -5.84 -19.01
C HIS A 470 -2.94 -7.08 -18.29
N GLY A 471 -4.14 -6.98 -17.69
CA GLY A 471 -4.75 -8.10 -16.96
C GLY A 471 -6.16 -8.44 -17.38
N ASN A 472 -6.52 -9.72 -17.30
CA ASN A 472 -7.88 -10.23 -17.41
C ASN A 472 -8.25 -10.86 -16.07
N TYR A 473 -9.32 -10.39 -15.45
CA TYR A 473 -9.77 -10.80 -14.13
C TYR A 473 -11.15 -11.40 -14.21
N TYR A 474 -11.33 -12.51 -13.53
CA TYR A 474 -12.58 -13.25 -13.44
C TYR A 474 -12.92 -13.47 -11.98
N GLU A 475 -14.16 -13.26 -11.63
CA GLU A 475 -14.68 -13.52 -10.28
C GLU A 475 -16.05 -14.14 -10.32
N LEU A 476 -16.31 -15.05 -9.38
CA LEU A 476 -17.62 -15.56 -9.02
C LEU A 476 -17.79 -15.44 -7.51
N GLY A 477 -18.87 -14.82 -7.05
CA GLY A 477 -19.09 -14.60 -5.64
C GLY A 477 -20.55 -14.67 -5.23
N ALA A 478 -20.74 -14.74 -3.92
CA ALA A 478 -22.05 -14.75 -3.29
C ALA A 478 -22.04 -13.99 -1.97
N THR A 479 -23.10 -13.25 -1.70
CA THR A 479 -23.37 -12.57 -0.44
C THR A 479 -24.68 -13.10 0.15
N LYS A 480 -24.65 -13.54 1.40
CA LYS A 480 -25.83 -14.04 2.10
C LYS A 480 -26.01 -13.40 3.46
N ALA A 481 -27.25 -12.97 3.73
CA ALA A 481 -27.67 -12.55 5.06
C ALA A 481 -28.33 -13.68 5.83
N PHE A 482 -27.99 -13.81 7.10
CA PHE A 482 -28.57 -14.77 8.02
C PHE A 482 -29.17 -14.03 9.21
N PHE A 483 -30.40 -14.39 9.58
CA PHE A 483 -31.11 -13.88 10.74
C PHE A 483 -31.24 -12.34 10.82
N GLY A 484 -31.02 -11.62 9.72
CA GLY A 484 -30.99 -10.17 9.72
C GLY A 484 -29.86 -9.53 10.54
N LYS A 485 -28.81 -10.29 10.91
CA LYS A 485 -27.72 -9.85 11.82
C LYS A 485 -26.34 -10.23 11.34
N LEU A 486 -26.24 -11.27 10.54
CA LEU A 486 -24.99 -11.85 10.07
C LEU A 486 -24.95 -11.75 8.54
N ARG A 487 -23.83 -11.29 8.01
CA ARG A 487 -23.53 -11.27 6.58
C ARG A 487 -22.34 -12.16 6.30
N VAL A 488 -22.43 -12.96 5.26
CA VAL A 488 -21.35 -13.76 4.73
C VAL A 488 -21.14 -13.39 3.29
N ASP A 489 -19.95 -12.95 2.94
CA ASP A 489 -19.48 -12.75 1.57
C ASP A 489 -18.46 -13.86 1.28
N ALA A 490 -18.55 -14.49 0.12
CA ALA A 490 -17.56 -15.47 -0.33
C ALA A 490 -17.36 -15.32 -1.84
N ASN A 491 -16.14 -15.40 -2.29
CA ASN A 491 -15.80 -15.34 -3.72
C ASN A 491 -14.62 -16.23 -4.06
N MET A 492 -14.50 -16.54 -5.35
CA MET A 492 -13.31 -17.13 -5.96
C MET A 492 -12.93 -16.28 -7.17
N PHE A 493 -11.62 -16.13 -7.38
CA PHE A 493 -11.10 -15.28 -8.44
C PHE A 493 -9.95 -15.94 -9.20
N ARG A 494 -9.74 -15.46 -10.42
CA ARG A 494 -8.56 -15.72 -11.23
C ARG A 494 -8.14 -14.46 -11.96
N ARG A 495 -6.84 -14.11 -11.85
CA ARG A 495 -6.20 -13.00 -12.53
C ARG A 495 -5.11 -13.53 -13.44
N GLN A 496 -5.00 -12.99 -14.65
CA GLN A 496 -3.95 -13.30 -15.62
C GLN A 496 -3.40 -11.99 -16.13
N GLY A 497 -2.11 -11.74 -15.88
CA GLY A 497 -1.41 -10.53 -16.31
C GLY A 497 -0.31 -10.85 -17.31
N ASN A 498 -0.05 -9.89 -18.22
CA ASN A 498 1.13 -9.82 -19.05
C ASN A 498 1.85 -8.52 -18.74
N ASN A 499 3.18 -8.51 -18.80
CA ASN A 499 4.02 -7.44 -18.29
C ASN A 499 3.61 -7.09 -16.86
N PHE A 500 3.47 -8.13 -16.02
CA PHE A 500 2.92 -8.00 -14.68
C PHE A 500 3.89 -7.21 -13.82
N ALA A 501 3.43 -6.05 -13.37
CA ALA A 501 4.27 -5.11 -12.61
C ALA A 501 4.55 -5.64 -11.21
N ASP A 502 5.79 -5.45 -10.78
CA ASP A 502 6.32 -5.68 -9.45
C ASP A 502 7.45 -4.68 -9.21
N ASP A 503 8.13 -4.73 -8.08
CA ASP A 503 9.35 -3.97 -7.84
C ASP A 503 10.52 -4.87 -7.40
N SER A 504 11.70 -4.31 -7.47
CA SER A 504 12.92 -4.92 -6.96
C SER A 504 13.59 -3.96 -6.00
N GLN A 505 13.65 -4.32 -4.73
CA GLN A 505 14.37 -3.56 -3.72
C GLN A 505 15.88 -3.81 -3.84
N VAL A 506 16.66 -2.76 -3.74
CA VAL A 506 18.13 -2.83 -3.81
C VAL A 506 18.73 -3.04 -2.43
N LEU A 507 19.41 -4.16 -2.19
CA LEU A 507 20.26 -4.42 -1.04
C LEU A 507 19.61 -4.07 0.32
N SER A 508 18.39 -4.49 0.58
CA SER A 508 17.64 -4.19 1.82
C SER A 508 17.59 -2.70 2.19
N THR A 509 17.72 -1.82 1.19
CA THR A 509 17.58 -0.37 1.35
C THR A 509 16.14 0.06 1.12
N GLY A 510 15.82 1.31 1.31
CA GLY A 510 14.51 1.87 0.93
C GLY A 510 14.39 2.23 -0.56
N ILE A 511 15.30 1.77 -1.41
CA ILE A 511 15.35 2.11 -2.84
C ILE A 511 14.82 0.93 -3.64
N SER A 512 13.77 1.16 -4.43
CA SER A 512 13.17 0.17 -5.31
C SER A 512 13.22 0.60 -6.78
N PHE A 513 13.24 -0.38 -7.67
CA PHE A 513 13.16 -0.19 -9.12
C PHE A 513 11.97 -0.95 -9.68
N PRO A 514 11.20 -0.36 -10.59
CA PRO A 514 10.08 -1.04 -11.21
C PRO A 514 10.56 -2.18 -12.09
N ILE A 515 9.88 -3.32 -11.96
CA ILE A 515 10.09 -4.48 -12.80
C ILE A 515 8.77 -4.94 -13.42
N ALA A 516 8.85 -5.79 -14.42
CA ALA A 516 7.70 -6.46 -14.97
C ALA A 516 8.04 -7.91 -15.35
N PHE A 517 7.29 -8.86 -14.82
CA PHE A 517 7.31 -10.25 -15.26
C PHE A 517 6.59 -10.39 -16.61
N ARG A 518 7.10 -11.22 -17.50
CA ARG A 518 6.44 -11.52 -18.77
C ARG A 518 4.97 -11.88 -18.61
N LYS A 519 4.63 -12.64 -17.53
CA LYS A 519 3.28 -13.13 -17.26
C LYS A 519 3.11 -13.42 -15.78
N ALA A 520 1.89 -13.25 -15.28
CA ALA A 520 1.47 -13.73 -13.97
C ALA A 520 0.13 -14.47 -14.05
N ILE A 521 -0.06 -15.44 -13.17
CA ILE A 521 -1.34 -16.10 -12.91
C ILE A 521 -1.55 -16.16 -11.40
N LEU A 522 -2.57 -15.46 -10.93
CA LEU A 522 -3.00 -15.41 -9.54
C LEU A 522 -4.41 -15.99 -9.44
N TYR A 523 -4.68 -16.82 -8.45
CA TYR A 523 -6.03 -17.32 -8.21
C TYR A 523 -6.23 -17.61 -6.72
N GLY A 524 -7.48 -17.59 -6.30
CA GLY A 524 -7.78 -17.79 -4.90
C GLY A 524 -9.26 -17.81 -4.57
N ALA A 525 -9.51 -17.89 -3.27
CA ALA A 525 -10.84 -17.79 -2.69
C ALA A 525 -10.80 -16.95 -1.42
N GLU A 526 -11.84 -16.19 -1.21
CA GLU A 526 -11.98 -15.29 -0.08
C GLU A 526 -13.32 -15.49 0.60
N ALA A 527 -13.36 -15.24 1.90
CA ALA A 527 -14.60 -15.20 2.66
C ALA A 527 -14.53 -14.11 3.74
N LYS A 528 -15.65 -13.42 3.95
CA LYS A 528 -15.82 -12.48 5.05
C LYS A 528 -17.13 -12.79 5.77
N LEU A 529 -17.03 -12.89 7.07
CA LEU A 529 -18.17 -13.00 7.98
C LEU A 529 -18.23 -11.69 8.77
N GLU A 530 -19.39 -11.03 8.75
CA GLU A 530 -19.59 -9.77 9.46
C GLU A 530 -20.86 -9.86 10.35
N VAL A 531 -20.68 -9.53 11.61
CA VAL A 531 -21.76 -9.38 12.59
C VAL A 531 -21.89 -7.91 12.93
N LEU A 532 -22.88 -7.22 12.35
CA LEU A 532 -23.10 -5.79 12.62
C LEU A 532 -23.47 -5.57 14.08
N ARG A 533 -24.47 -6.31 14.54
CA ARG A 533 -24.88 -6.33 15.95
C ARG A 533 -25.74 -7.56 16.25
N TRP A 534 -25.25 -8.41 17.15
CA TRP A 534 -26.02 -9.52 17.68
C TRP A 534 -26.04 -9.46 19.21
N GLY A 535 -27.09 -8.83 19.75
CA GLY A 535 -27.17 -8.52 21.17
C GLY A 535 -26.08 -7.51 21.58
N ARG A 536 -25.09 -7.99 22.33
CA ARG A 536 -23.93 -7.22 22.79
C ARG A 536 -22.67 -7.46 21.94
N PHE A 537 -22.75 -8.34 20.93
CA PHE A 537 -21.62 -8.71 20.09
C PHE A 537 -21.68 -7.96 18.76
N SER A 538 -20.52 -7.56 18.26
CA SER A 538 -20.26 -7.13 16.90
C SER A 538 -18.86 -7.59 16.49
N GLY A 539 -18.58 -7.68 15.20
CA GLY A 539 -17.24 -8.07 14.75
C GLY A 539 -17.21 -8.62 13.35
N PHE A 540 -16.04 -9.06 12.93
CA PHE A 540 -15.81 -9.67 11.64
C PHE A 540 -14.77 -10.79 11.72
N ALA A 541 -14.78 -11.66 10.71
CA ALA A 541 -13.67 -12.55 10.39
C ALA A 541 -13.49 -12.55 8.88
N SER A 542 -12.26 -12.40 8.41
CA SER A 542 -11.89 -12.49 6.99
C SER A 542 -10.93 -13.67 6.80
N TYR A 543 -11.06 -14.36 5.68
CA TYR A 543 -10.20 -15.45 5.24
C TYR A 543 -9.83 -15.23 3.78
N SER A 544 -8.57 -15.48 3.45
CA SER A 544 -8.10 -15.49 2.07
C SER A 544 -7.20 -16.69 1.82
N TYR A 545 -7.36 -17.29 0.65
CA TYR A 545 -6.46 -18.27 0.08
C TYR A 545 -6.00 -17.75 -1.27
N ILE A 546 -4.69 -17.58 -1.44
CA ILE A 546 -4.09 -16.99 -2.65
C ILE A 546 -2.94 -17.89 -3.12
N VAL A 547 -2.85 -18.08 -4.43
CA VAL A 547 -1.75 -18.75 -5.11
C VAL A 547 -1.33 -17.88 -6.27
N GLY A 548 -0.06 -17.47 -6.28
CA GLY A 548 0.56 -16.66 -7.32
C GLY A 548 1.74 -17.38 -7.97
N ASN A 549 1.85 -17.24 -9.29
CA ASN A 549 3.03 -17.64 -10.06
C ASN A 549 3.35 -16.59 -11.10
N VAL A 550 4.62 -16.27 -11.26
CA VAL A 550 5.17 -15.33 -12.23
C VAL A 550 6.16 -16.02 -13.15
N TRP A 551 6.30 -15.55 -14.39
CA TRP A 551 7.11 -16.15 -15.43
C TRP A 551 8.14 -15.18 -15.99
N ASN A 552 9.34 -15.68 -16.17
CA ASN A 552 10.45 -15.03 -16.88
C ASN A 552 10.16 -14.72 -18.37
N PRO A 553 10.93 -13.84 -19.04
CA PRO A 553 11.94 -12.98 -18.44
C PRO A 553 11.33 -11.82 -17.63
N VAL A 554 12.13 -11.27 -16.74
CA VAL A 554 11.85 -10.02 -16.02
C VAL A 554 12.43 -8.87 -16.84
N THR A 555 11.73 -7.73 -16.88
CA THR A 555 12.21 -6.49 -17.51
C THR A 555 12.26 -5.38 -16.47
N GLY A 556 13.18 -4.44 -16.59
CA GLY A 556 13.44 -3.40 -15.61
C GLY A 556 14.26 -3.90 -14.43
N GLY A 557 14.26 -3.13 -13.32
CA GLY A 557 15.01 -3.45 -12.11
C GLY A 557 16.48 -3.10 -12.16
N LEU A 558 17.14 -3.31 -11.03
CA LEU A 558 18.57 -3.27 -10.85
C LEU A 558 18.96 -4.49 -10.01
N PHE A 559 19.42 -5.55 -10.66
CA PHE A 559 19.80 -6.79 -9.99
C PHE A 559 21.30 -6.83 -9.83
N LEU A 560 21.76 -6.66 -8.62
CA LEU A 560 23.16 -6.73 -8.28
C LEU A 560 23.57 -8.18 -8.04
N GLY A 561 24.55 -8.66 -8.79
CA GLY A 561 25.06 -10.02 -8.71
C GLY A 561 24.70 -10.90 -9.90
N HIS A 562 25.65 -11.76 -10.26
CA HIS A 562 25.56 -12.61 -11.46
C HIS A 562 24.39 -13.64 -11.38
N ASP A 563 24.11 -14.18 -10.21
CA ASP A 563 23.08 -15.20 -10.02
C ASP A 563 21.68 -14.60 -10.16
N ALA A 564 21.42 -13.44 -9.51
CA ALA A 564 20.16 -12.72 -9.64
C ALA A 564 19.89 -12.33 -11.09
N ALA A 565 20.89 -11.81 -11.76
CA ALA A 565 20.80 -11.46 -13.18
C ALA A 565 20.54 -12.68 -14.08
N ALA A 566 21.23 -13.81 -13.83
CA ALA A 566 21.05 -15.04 -14.58
C ALA A 566 19.66 -15.65 -14.39
N GLU A 567 19.11 -15.60 -13.20
CA GLU A 567 17.76 -16.11 -12.93
C GLU A 567 16.66 -15.26 -13.57
N THR A 568 16.78 -13.95 -13.56
CA THR A 568 15.77 -13.03 -14.10
C THR A 568 15.73 -12.98 -15.61
N THR A 569 16.86 -13.22 -16.28
CA THR A 569 16.99 -13.17 -17.75
C THR A 569 16.66 -14.47 -18.46
N GLN A 570 16.47 -15.60 -17.76
CA GLN A 570 16.10 -16.87 -18.38
C GLN A 570 14.82 -16.73 -19.21
N LEU A 571 14.83 -17.29 -20.44
CA LEU A 571 13.66 -17.26 -21.33
C LEU A 571 12.54 -18.21 -20.88
N THR A 572 12.87 -19.17 -20.04
CA THR A 572 11.95 -20.23 -19.54
C THR A 572 12.13 -20.37 -18.02
N GLY A 573 11.03 -20.39 -17.32
CA GLY A 573 11.00 -20.53 -15.87
C GLY A 573 9.77 -19.85 -15.30
N HIS A 574 9.44 -20.22 -14.09
CA HIS A 574 8.44 -19.56 -13.27
C HIS A 574 8.81 -19.74 -11.81
N PHE A 575 8.44 -18.79 -10.98
CA PHE A 575 8.57 -18.88 -9.53
C PHE A 575 7.26 -18.52 -8.84
N PRO A 576 7.13 -18.84 -7.55
CA PRO A 576 6.07 -18.23 -6.75
C PRO A 576 6.18 -16.70 -6.85
N ASP A 577 5.04 -16.06 -6.93
CA ASP A 577 4.95 -14.61 -6.77
C ASP A 577 5.42 -14.20 -5.36
N SER A 578 6.14 -13.08 -5.22
CA SER A 578 6.64 -12.58 -3.92
C SER A 578 5.52 -12.50 -2.88
N GLN A 579 4.33 -12.13 -3.29
CA GLN A 579 3.14 -12.04 -2.45
C GLN A 579 2.31 -13.34 -2.38
N ASP A 580 2.86 -14.50 -2.75
CA ASP A 580 2.18 -15.79 -2.66
C ASP A 580 1.96 -16.27 -1.20
N GLN A 581 1.18 -15.51 -0.44
CA GLN A 581 0.78 -15.88 0.91
C GLN A 581 -0.46 -16.78 0.88
N ARG A 582 -0.24 -18.09 1.13
CA ARG A 582 -1.27 -19.13 0.92
C ARG A 582 -2.53 -18.94 1.73
N GLN A 583 -2.44 -18.50 2.97
CA GLN A 583 -3.61 -18.34 3.83
C GLN A 583 -3.42 -17.16 4.77
N THR A 584 -4.45 -16.35 4.87
CA THR A 584 -4.56 -15.29 5.87
C THR A 584 -5.92 -15.36 6.56
N ILE A 585 -5.92 -15.20 7.89
CA ILE A 585 -7.15 -15.09 8.69
C ILE A 585 -7.00 -13.86 9.56
N ARG A 586 -7.98 -12.96 9.53
CA ARG A 586 -8.06 -11.83 10.45
C ARG A 586 -9.43 -11.79 11.08
N ALA A 587 -9.49 -11.65 12.39
CA ALA A 587 -10.75 -11.63 13.09
C ALA A 587 -10.71 -10.63 14.24
N ARG A 588 -11.84 -9.98 14.48
CA ARG A 588 -12.03 -9.12 15.65
C ARG A 588 -13.47 -9.21 16.13
N ILE A 589 -13.65 -9.48 17.41
CA ILE A 589 -14.95 -9.57 18.08
C ILE A 589 -14.98 -8.57 19.22
N ARG A 590 -15.98 -7.70 19.21
CA ARG A 590 -16.26 -6.72 20.26
C ARG A 590 -17.47 -7.15 21.07
N TYR A 591 -17.37 -7.02 22.38
CA TYR A 591 -18.44 -7.25 23.34
C TYR A 591 -18.73 -6.01 24.17
N GLN A 592 -19.98 -5.56 24.17
CA GLN A 592 -20.44 -4.42 24.95
C GLN A 592 -20.74 -4.89 26.39
N LEU A 593 -19.84 -4.61 27.33
CA LEU A 593 -19.97 -4.99 28.76
C LEU A 593 -21.08 -4.20 29.44
N ALA A 594 -21.09 -2.88 29.24
CA ALA A 594 -22.05 -1.93 29.75
C ALA A 594 -22.33 -0.84 28.68
N PRO A 595 -23.34 0.02 28.84
CA PRO A 595 -23.65 1.08 27.87
C PRO A 595 -22.43 1.93 27.46
N HIS A 596 -21.49 2.13 28.38
CA HIS A 596 -20.32 2.98 28.19
C HIS A 596 -18.99 2.20 28.22
N LEU A 597 -19.00 0.88 28.27
CA LEU A 597 -17.80 0.06 28.40
C LEU A 597 -17.85 -1.12 27.45
N TRP A 598 -16.77 -1.33 26.69
CA TRP A 598 -16.64 -2.46 25.81
C TRP A 598 -15.22 -3.05 25.83
N ILE A 599 -15.13 -4.29 25.42
CA ILE A 599 -13.87 -4.99 25.16
C ILE A 599 -13.90 -5.58 23.76
N ALA A 600 -12.72 -5.80 23.18
CA ALA A 600 -12.59 -6.53 21.93
C ALA A 600 -11.36 -7.44 21.98
N VAL A 601 -11.48 -8.57 21.32
CA VAL A 601 -10.39 -9.51 21.06
C VAL A 601 -10.26 -9.70 19.56
N GLY A 602 -9.05 -9.85 19.07
CA GLY A 602 -8.75 -10.10 17.67
C GLY A 602 -7.55 -11.00 17.53
N GLY A 603 -7.29 -11.43 16.31
CA GLY A 603 -6.10 -12.20 15.97
C GLY A 603 -5.88 -12.24 14.46
N ASP A 604 -4.62 -12.34 14.10
CA ASP A 604 -4.12 -12.36 12.73
C ASP A 604 -3.24 -13.60 12.55
N TYR A 605 -3.66 -14.51 11.65
CA TYR A 605 -2.90 -15.69 11.25
C TYR A 605 -2.48 -15.55 9.80
N ASN A 606 -1.19 -15.74 9.54
CA ASN A 606 -0.62 -15.66 8.21
C ASN A 606 0.31 -16.85 7.96
N THR A 607 0.19 -17.50 6.80
CA THR A 607 1.22 -18.40 6.32
C THR A 607 2.34 -17.57 5.69
N GLY A 608 3.59 -18.03 5.80
CA GLY A 608 4.73 -17.27 5.34
C GLY A 608 4.76 -17.01 3.84
N LEU A 609 5.38 -15.92 3.45
CA LEU A 609 5.75 -15.59 2.09
C LEU A 609 6.87 -16.51 1.57
N PRO A 610 7.03 -16.71 0.25
CA PRO A 610 8.19 -17.38 -0.32
C PRO A 610 9.45 -16.55 -0.10
N PHE A 611 10.61 -17.21 0.07
CA PHE A 611 11.91 -16.58 0.02
C PHE A 611 12.89 -17.39 -0.83
N GLN A 612 13.93 -16.76 -1.33
CA GLN A 612 15.00 -17.41 -2.10
C GLN A 612 16.30 -17.37 -1.31
N PRO A 613 16.75 -18.51 -0.76
CA PRO A 613 18.01 -18.53 -0.01
C PRO A 613 19.20 -18.45 -0.96
N ASP A 614 19.98 -17.37 -0.87
CA ASP A 614 21.25 -17.15 -1.56
C ASP A 614 22.47 -17.39 -0.63
N LEU A 615 22.23 -17.37 0.69
CA LEU A 615 23.24 -17.61 1.72
C LEU A 615 22.95 -18.91 2.50
N THR A 616 23.98 -19.39 3.20
CA THR A 616 23.80 -20.49 4.14
C THR A 616 23.05 -20.03 5.40
N PRO A 617 22.36 -20.94 6.13
CA PRO A 617 21.69 -20.58 7.38
C PRO A 617 22.62 -19.92 8.43
N GLN A 618 23.91 -20.27 8.43
CA GLN A 618 24.90 -19.69 9.33
C GLN A 618 25.25 -18.25 8.97
N GLN A 619 25.35 -17.93 7.69
CA GLN A 619 25.57 -16.57 7.20
C GLN A 619 24.37 -15.69 7.54
N TYR A 620 23.16 -16.13 7.22
CA TYR A 620 21.92 -15.44 7.63
C TYR A 620 21.85 -15.22 9.15
N ALA A 621 22.24 -16.24 9.96
CA ALA A 621 22.21 -16.09 11.42
C ALA A 621 23.23 -15.04 11.93
N THR A 622 24.35 -14.84 11.23
CA THR A 622 25.31 -13.79 11.54
C THR A 622 24.76 -12.42 11.21
N GLU A 623 24.09 -12.30 10.08
CA GLU A 623 23.58 -11.02 9.54
C GLU A 623 22.28 -10.58 10.23
N TYR A 624 21.29 -11.47 10.37
CA TYR A 624 19.94 -11.17 10.85
C TYR A 624 19.64 -11.73 12.26
N GLY A 625 20.49 -12.57 12.80
CA GLY A 625 20.32 -13.21 14.11
C GLY A 625 19.57 -14.55 14.06
N GLN A 626 19.94 -15.46 14.97
CA GLN A 626 19.39 -16.81 15.06
C GLN A 626 17.86 -16.83 15.31
N ALA A 627 17.33 -15.83 15.99
CA ALA A 627 15.89 -15.75 16.26
C ALA A 627 15.08 -15.64 14.97
N VAL A 628 15.53 -14.84 14.01
CA VAL A 628 14.88 -14.70 12.69
C VAL A 628 14.99 -16.02 11.91
N ILE A 629 16.19 -16.61 11.87
CA ILE A 629 16.44 -17.85 11.10
C ILE A 629 15.59 -19.02 11.58
N ASN A 630 15.26 -19.08 12.87
CA ASN A 630 14.36 -20.09 13.42
C ASN A 630 12.92 -20.02 12.87
N HIS A 631 12.55 -18.87 12.29
CA HIS A 631 11.25 -18.67 11.64
C HIS A 631 11.28 -18.88 10.12
N LEU A 632 12.41 -19.35 9.57
CA LEU A 632 12.55 -19.69 8.16
C LEU A 632 12.46 -21.20 7.93
N ASN A 633 11.77 -21.58 6.90
CA ASN A 633 11.64 -22.99 6.48
C ASN A 633 12.40 -23.22 5.18
N PHE A 634 13.70 -23.46 5.28
CA PHE A 634 14.61 -23.72 4.15
C PHE A 634 14.25 -24.95 3.31
N SER A 635 13.42 -25.88 3.82
CA SER A 635 12.98 -27.04 3.03
C SER A 635 11.78 -26.76 2.14
N ARG A 636 11.12 -25.63 2.35
CA ARG A 636 9.95 -25.17 1.59
C ARG A 636 10.16 -23.83 0.92
N ASP A 637 11.31 -23.21 1.16
CA ASP A 637 11.65 -21.86 0.72
C ASP A 637 10.56 -20.84 1.08
N ARG A 638 10.15 -20.90 2.37
CA ARG A 638 9.07 -20.03 2.90
C ARG A 638 9.35 -19.63 4.35
N VAL A 639 8.93 -18.44 4.67
CA VAL A 639 8.78 -18.01 6.08
C VAL A 639 7.79 -18.93 6.79
N SER A 640 8.02 -19.22 8.06
CA SER A 640 7.11 -20.04 8.88
C SER A 640 5.81 -19.28 9.19
N PRO A 641 4.68 -19.97 9.31
CA PRO A 641 3.43 -19.34 9.73
C PRO A 641 3.53 -18.72 11.11
N TYR A 642 2.83 -17.62 11.33
CA TYR A 642 2.73 -16.92 12.61
C TYR A 642 1.30 -16.55 12.97
N PHE A 643 1.06 -16.32 14.26
CA PHE A 643 -0.23 -15.89 14.80
C PHE A 643 -0.04 -14.84 15.88
N THR A 644 -0.71 -13.70 15.76
CA THR A 644 -0.69 -12.62 16.74
C THR A 644 -2.08 -12.36 17.30
N GLU A 645 -2.17 -12.11 18.63
CA GLU A 645 -3.42 -11.80 19.31
C GLU A 645 -3.47 -10.35 19.73
N ASN A 646 -4.66 -9.77 19.65
CA ASN A 646 -4.91 -8.39 19.96
C ASN A 646 -6.06 -8.25 20.97
N PHE A 647 -5.92 -7.36 21.93
CA PHE A 647 -6.94 -7.02 22.91
C PHE A 647 -7.18 -5.53 22.95
N SER A 648 -8.44 -5.12 23.13
CA SER A 648 -8.79 -3.72 23.34
C SER A 648 -9.84 -3.58 24.42
N ALA A 649 -9.78 -2.47 25.14
CA ALA A 649 -10.83 -2.01 26.04
C ALA A 649 -11.12 -0.54 25.77
N GLY A 650 -12.40 -0.17 25.73
CA GLY A 650 -12.79 1.22 25.48
C GLY A 650 -13.93 1.64 26.41
N ALA A 651 -13.91 2.92 26.77
CA ALA A 651 -14.91 3.54 27.62
C ALA A 651 -15.35 4.90 27.08
N ASP A 652 -16.67 5.13 27.05
CA ASP A 652 -17.26 6.46 26.85
C ASP A 652 -17.29 7.17 28.21
N LEU A 653 -16.29 8.03 28.45
CA LEU A 653 -16.12 8.73 29.73
C LEU A 653 -17.14 9.86 29.91
N TYR A 654 -17.57 10.46 28.79
CA TYR A 654 -18.59 11.50 28.74
C TYR A 654 -19.34 11.44 27.42
N HIS A 655 -20.65 11.63 27.50
CA HIS A 655 -21.52 11.78 26.32
C HIS A 655 -22.70 12.68 26.65
N HIS A 656 -22.81 13.79 25.95
CA HIS A 656 -23.94 14.72 26.07
C HIS A 656 -24.18 15.40 24.72
N GLU A 657 -25.31 15.13 24.12
CA GLU A 657 -25.67 15.60 22.76
C GLU A 657 -24.60 15.22 21.72
N LYS A 658 -23.92 16.23 21.12
CA LYS A 658 -22.85 16.06 20.13
C LYS A 658 -21.45 15.97 20.75
N ARG A 659 -21.34 16.20 22.07
CA ARG A 659 -20.06 16.16 22.79
C ARG A 659 -19.79 14.80 23.38
N SER A 660 -18.64 14.26 23.12
CA SER A 660 -18.22 13.00 23.72
C SER A 660 -16.74 13.04 24.12
N LEU A 661 -16.39 12.22 25.10
CA LEU A 661 -15.02 11.92 25.46
C LEU A 661 -14.90 10.41 25.55
N ARG A 662 -14.08 9.83 24.74
CA ARG A 662 -13.87 8.38 24.61
C ARG A 662 -12.43 8.03 24.90
N PHE A 663 -12.21 6.97 25.67
CA PHE A 663 -10.89 6.41 25.93
C PHE A 663 -10.82 4.99 25.38
N GLN A 664 -9.68 4.62 24.81
CA GLN A 664 -9.39 3.27 24.34
C GLN A 664 -7.96 2.90 24.72
N ALA A 665 -7.77 1.66 25.15
CA ALA A 665 -6.47 1.04 25.37
C ALA A 665 -6.40 -0.22 24.51
N ASP A 666 -5.29 -0.38 23.80
CA ASP A 666 -5.02 -1.52 22.94
C ASP A 666 -3.74 -2.21 23.37
N ALA A 667 -3.74 -3.55 23.28
CA ALA A 667 -2.57 -4.38 23.37
C ALA A 667 -2.52 -5.26 22.12
N GLN A 668 -1.45 -5.16 21.35
CA GLN A 668 -1.24 -5.87 20.08
C GLN A 668 -0.07 -6.82 20.23
N ASN A 669 -0.13 -7.96 19.54
CA ASN A 669 0.84 -9.04 19.65
C ASN A 669 1.09 -9.43 21.10
N LEU A 670 0.05 -9.87 21.80
CA LEU A 670 0.07 -10.16 23.26
C LEU A 670 1.06 -11.27 23.63
N SER A 671 1.20 -12.28 22.79
CA SER A 671 2.18 -13.38 22.95
C SER A 671 3.62 -12.92 22.78
N ASN A 672 3.83 -11.74 22.17
CA ASN A 672 5.14 -11.24 21.76
C ASN A 672 5.83 -12.19 20.76
N GLU A 673 5.03 -12.70 19.81
CA GLU A 673 5.50 -13.54 18.71
C GLU A 673 6.46 -12.74 17.83
N LEU A 674 7.56 -13.34 17.40
CA LEU A 674 8.42 -12.78 16.39
C LEU A 674 7.76 -13.00 15.03
N GLU A 675 7.17 -11.95 14.50
CA GLU A 675 6.49 -11.94 13.21
C GLU A 675 7.51 -11.65 12.11
N VAL A 676 7.94 -12.67 11.37
CA VAL A 676 8.70 -12.49 10.13
C VAL A 676 7.67 -12.34 9.02
N ILE A 677 7.47 -11.10 8.55
CA ILE A 677 6.49 -10.80 7.48
C ILE A 677 7.05 -11.26 6.16
N ASP A 678 8.27 -10.80 5.84
CA ASP A 678 9.01 -11.11 4.64
C ASP A 678 10.49 -11.33 4.95
N PHE A 679 11.15 -12.11 4.13
CA PHE A 679 12.57 -12.39 4.29
C PHE A 679 13.22 -12.74 2.95
N GLY A 680 14.23 -11.99 2.55
CA GLY A 680 15.17 -12.24 1.47
C GLY A 680 14.61 -12.94 0.25
N GLY A 681 13.92 -12.22 -0.60
CA GLY A 681 13.55 -12.66 -1.93
C GLY A 681 14.45 -12.01 -2.98
N LEU A 682 14.38 -12.52 -4.19
CA LEU A 682 15.08 -11.92 -5.33
C LEU A 682 14.59 -10.48 -5.61
N PHE A 683 13.40 -10.13 -5.14
CA PHE A 683 12.71 -8.88 -5.44
C PHE A 683 12.34 -8.07 -4.20
N SER A 684 12.22 -8.69 -3.05
CA SER A 684 11.76 -8.07 -1.80
C SER A 684 12.84 -8.05 -0.72
N GLY A 685 12.76 -7.05 0.16
CA GLY A 685 13.64 -6.93 1.33
C GLY A 685 13.16 -7.73 2.54
N ASN A 686 13.84 -7.54 3.67
CA ASN A 686 13.46 -8.17 4.93
C ASN A 686 12.54 -7.27 5.74
N ALA A 687 11.52 -7.86 6.37
CA ALA A 687 10.55 -7.13 7.18
C ALA A 687 10.08 -7.95 8.38
N LEU A 688 10.28 -7.41 9.58
CA LEU A 688 9.73 -7.97 10.80
C LEU A 688 8.56 -7.12 11.31
N GLY A 689 7.52 -7.79 11.77
CA GLY A 689 6.42 -7.14 12.46
C GLY A 689 6.85 -6.57 13.82
N PRO A 690 6.09 -5.64 14.36
CA PRO A 690 6.39 -5.06 15.67
C PRO A 690 6.22 -6.11 16.78
N SER A 691 7.11 -6.08 17.76
CA SER A 691 6.93 -6.84 19.00
C SER A 691 5.71 -6.31 19.77
N ARG A 692 5.40 -6.89 20.94
CA ARG A 692 4.21 -6.49 21.73
C ARG A 692 4.10 -4.97 21.91
N GLN A 693 2.92 -4.43 21.57
CA GLN A 693 2.62 -3.01 21.68
C GLN A 693 1.49 -2.74 22.67
N TYR A 694 1.59 -1.63 23.38
CA TYR A 694 0.50 -1.05 24.17
C TYR A 694 0.29 0.37 23.69
N THR A 695 -0.96 0.70 23.36
CA THR A 695 -1.34 2.04 22.93
C THR A 695 -2.58 2.54 23.68
N PHE A 696 -2.65 3.84 23.86
CA PHE A 696 -3.77 4.53 24.49
C PHE A 696 -4.23 5.63 23.56
N ARG A 697 -5.55 5.74 23.37
CA ARG A 697 -6.17 6.74 22.52
C ARG A 697 -7.29 7.46 23.28
N LEU A 698 -7.29 8.78 23.24
CA LEU A 698 -8.32 9.66 23.77
C LEU A 698 -8.93 10.45 22.63
N VAL A 699 -10.25 10.35 22.45
CA VAL A 699 -10.99 11.03 21.40
C VAL A 699 -12.05 11.91 22.02
N THR A 700 -12.08 13.19 21.65
CA THR A 700 -13.16 14.11 22.04
C THR A 700 -13.83 14.66 20.79
N THR A 701 -15.18 14.70 20.80
CA THR A 701 -15.99 15.37 19.78
C THR A 701 -16.74 16.52 20.36
N PHE A 702 -16.99 17.59 19.60
CA PHE A 702 -17.68 18.81 20.03
C PHE A 702 -18.46 19.50 18.92
#